data_ea8f2af23e3a774c5b73ae39cdb0deda
#
_entry.id   ea8f2af23e3a774c5b73ae39cdb0deda
#
_cell.length_a   1.000
_cell.length_b   1.000
_cell.length_c   1.000
_cell.angle_alpha   90.00
_cell.angle_beta   90.00
_cell.angle_gamma   90.00
#
_symmetry.space_group_name_H-M   'P 1'
#
loop_
_entity.id
_entity.type
_entity.pdbx_description
1 polymer ?
#
loop_
_entity_poly.entity_id
_entity_poly.type
_entity_poly.pdbx_seq_one_letter_code
_entity_poly.pdbx_strand_id
1 'polypeptide(L)'
;TLVLTPLLTFMAMNKLGISANLMSLGGLAIAIGLMVDGSVVVVENAFLQLGRHAKSGESQLRVILRAVVEVATPVIFGVGIIILVFLPLMTLQGMEGKMFAPLAYTIAIALAISLVLSMTLTPVMTTYLLKPPAHDGDHDTKLISAMKRRYLKMLHWALGNERKTVILAVVAFVLTIGTLPFLGTAFIPEMKEGSVVPGINRVPNISLDESIKMEMEAMRLVMQVPGVKSAVSGVGRGESPADPQGPNESTPIVSLKPRSEWPPGWTQEDIQDAMREKLKVLPGVQVVMAQPISDRVDEMVTGVRSDIAVKVFGDDLDQLKKIAGQIGKVAQTLQGAQDLRIERISGQQYLSIEIDRQAIARLGLNVSDVNDLLETAVGGKVATEIFEGERRFPGVVRLPESFRNNVEAISNILITSRNGAQARLADVAKISVMDGPAQISRELGKRRIVVGVNVKDRDLGSFVAELQQKVDGQIKLPDGYYLEWGGQFQNMERALGHLKIIIPITIAAIFFLLFLLFNSLRFATLIITVLPFASIGGIIGLFISGEYLSVPASVGFIALWGIAVLNGVVLVSYIRGLREAGRSVRDAVVEGATLRFRPVMMTATVAMLGLIPFLFSSGPGSEVQRPLAIVVIGGLITCT
;
A
#
# COMPACT_ATOMS: atom_id res chain seq x y z
N THR A 1 1.00 5.05 -32.15
CA THR A 1 0.77 5.54 -30.76
C THR A 1 1.37 4.59 -29.74
N LEU A 2 1.06 3.28 -29.75
CA LEU A 2 1.50 2.27 -28.75
C LEU A 2 3.03 2.19 -28.53
N VAL A 3 3.85 2.49 -29.53
CA VAL A 3 5.32 2.45 -29.41
C VAL A 3 5.88 3.81 -29.00
N LEU A 4 5.39 4.88 -29.63
CA LEU A 4 5.93 6.23 -29.39
C LEU A 4 5.51 6.81 -28.05
N THR A 5 4.26 6.59 -27.61
CA THR A 5 3.78 7.14 -26.34
C THR A 5 4.61 6.66 -25.14
N PRO A 6 4.88 5.34 -24.95
CA PRO A 6 5.75 4.90 -23.85
C PRO A 6 7.17 5.48 -23.92
N LEU A 7 7.77 5.53 -25.11
CA LEU A 7 9.11 6.10 -25.26
C LEU A 7 9.17 7.58 -24.87
N LEU A 8 8.23 8.39 -25.36
CA LEU A 8 8.12 9.79 -25.00
C LEU A 8 7.77 9.98 -23.52
N THR A 9 6.96 9.08 -22.97
CA THR A 9 6.64 9.09 -21.53
C THR A 9 7.90 8.85 -20.69
N PHE A 10 8.74 7.87 -21.02
CA PHE A 10 10.02 7.65 -20.34
C PHE A 10 10.97 8.86 -20.47
N MET A 11 11.01 9.49 -21.65
CA MET A 11 11.79 10.72 -21.83
C MET A 11 11.29 11.87 -20.95
N ALA A 12 9.98 12.05 -20.85
CA ALA A 12 9.38 13.06 -20.00
C ALA A 12 9.60 12.76 -18.51
N MET A 13 9.41 11.50 -18.08
CA MET A 13 9.70 11.06 -16.72
C MET A 13 11.16 11.33 -16.33
N ASN A 14 12.11 11.01 -17.20
CA ASN A 14 13.53 11.29 -16.96
C ASN A 14 13.80 12.79 -16.76
N LYS A 15 13.21 13.65 -17.60
CA LYS A 15 13.35 15.11 -17.46
C LYS A 15 12.70 15.67 -16.19
N LEU A 16 11.62 15.05 -15.72
CA LEU A 16 10.90 15.46 -14.52
C LEU A 16 11.43 14.80 -13.25
N GLY A 17 12.48 13.96 -13.33
CA GLY A 17 13.05 13.26 -12.19
C GLY A 17 12.15 12.18 -11.61
N ILE A 18 11.18 11.66 -12.38
CA ILE A 18 10.28 10.58 -11.95
C ILE A 18 10.97 9.25 -12.23
N SER A 19 11.18 8.45 -11.18
CA SER A 19 11.82 7.14 -11.30
C SER A 19 10.91 6.11 -11.99
N ALA A 20 11.52 5.24 -12.82
CA ALA A 20 10.84 4.08 -13.40
C ALA A 20 10.77 2.95 -12.36
N ASN A 21 9.92 3.09 -11.37
CA ASN A 21 9.66 2.09 -10.33
C ASN A 21 8.43 1.22 -10.69
N LEU A 22 8.16 0.21 -9.86
CA LEU A 22 7.06 -0.72 -10.06
C LEU A 22 5.70 -0.01 -10.22
N MET A 23 5.46 1.05 -9.47
CA MET A 23 4.20 1.82 -9.53
C MET A 23 4.09 2.65 -10.80
N SER A 24 5.17 3.32 -11.23
CA SER A 24 5.17 4.07 -12.50
C SER A 24 5.05 3.15 -13.71
N LEU A 25 5.72 1.97 -13.69
CA LEU A 25 5.56 0.96 -14.74
C LEU A 25 4.14 0.38 -14.77
N GLY A 26 3.54 0.13 -13.58
CA GLY A 26 2.14 -0.24 -13.46
C GLY A 26 1.21 0.82 -14.03
N GLY A 27 1.48 2.10 -13.73
CA GLY A 27 0.77 3.24 -14.32
C GLY A 27 0.88 3.29 -15.85
N LEU A 28 2.07 3.04 -16.38
CA LEU A 28 2.27 2.98 -17.83
C LEU A 28 1.48 1.83 -18.47
N ALA A 29 1.44 0.66 -17.83
CA ALA A 29 0.68 -0.48 -18.34
C ALA A 29 -0.84 -0.21 -18.34
N ILE A 30 -1.37 0.45 -17.30
CA ILE A 30 -2.75 0.95 -17.29
C ILE A 30 -2.96 1.97 -18.42
N ALA A 31 -2.02 2.92 -18.57
CA ALA A 31 -2.09 3.93 -19.61
C ALA A 31 -2.06 3.32 -21.03
N ILE A 32 -1.37 2.19 -21.25
CA ILE A 32 -1.36 1.47 -22.54
C ILE A 32 -2.79 1.12 -23.00
N GLY A 33 -3.63 0.66 -22.09
CA GLY A 33 -5.04 0.41 -22.39
C GLY A 33 -5.83 1.68 -22.75
N LEU A 34 -5.51 2.79 -22.11
CA LEU A 34 -6.24 4.06 -22.26
C LEU A 34 -5.73 4.96 -23.40
N MET A 35 -4.42 4.89 -23.71
CA MET A 35 -3.80 5.78 -24.71
C MET A 35 -4.25 5.50 -26.15
N VAL A 36 -4.83 4.33 -26.40
CA VAL A 36 -5.28 3.94 -27.74
C VAL A 36 -6.63 4.58 -28.08
N ASP A 37 -7.44 4.92 -27.07
CA ASP A 37 -8.83 5.37 -27.23
C ASP A 37 -8.96 6.57 -28.16
N GLY A 38 -8.19 7.62 -27.94
CA GLY A 38 -8.19 8.82 -28.76
C GLY A 38 -7.86 8.51 -30.24
N SER A 39 -6.86 7.66 -30.47
CA SER A 39 -6.46 7.26 -31.83
C SER A 39 -7.52 6.38 -32.51
N VAL A 40 -8.16 5.48 -31.78
CA VAL A 40 -9.23 4.61 -32.29
C VAL A 40 -10.42 5.46 -32.75
N VAL A 41 -10.86 6.42 -31.91
CA VAL A 41 -11.99 7.29 -32.25
C VAL A 41 -11.69 8.14 -33.50
N VAL A 42 -10.47 8.68 -33.62
CA VAL A 42 -10.04 9.47 -34.79
C VAL A 42 -10.02 8.63 -36.06
N VAL A 43 -9.39 7.44 -36.02
CA VAL A 43 -9.29 6.56 -37.19
C VAL A 43 -10.65 6.03 -37.61
N GLU A 44 -11.49 5.63 -36.67
CA GLU A 44 -12.83 5.12 -36.95
C GLU A 44 -13.71 6.20 -37.58
N ASN A 45 -13.68 7.43 -37.06
CA ASN A 45 -14.44 8.53 -37.65
C ASN A 45 -13.93 8.90 -39.05
N ALA A 46 -12.60 8.89 -39.25
CA ALA A 46 -12.01 9.09 -40.57
C ALA A 46 -12.43 8.00 -41.55
N PHE A 47 -12.45 6.73 -41.12
CA PHE A 47 -12.91 5.62 -41.95
C PHE A 47 -14.39 5.72 -42.34
N LEU A 48 -15.26 6.09 -41.40
CA LEU A 48 -16.70 6.34 -41.67
C LEU A 48 -16.92 7.49 -42.66
N GLN A 49 -16.21 8.62 -42.48
CA GLN A 49 -16.33 9.77 -43.36
C GLN A 49 -15.76 9.47 -44.75
N LEU A 50 -14.66 8.72 -44.88
CA LEU A 50 -14.14 8.30 -46.18
C LEU A 50 -15.13 7.40 -46.92
N GLY A 51 -15.84 6.50 -46.22
CA GLY A 51 -16.89 5.67 -46.82
C GLY A 51 -18.06 6.51 -47.36
N ARG A 52 -18.54 7.48 -46.56
CA ARG A 52 -19.65 8.36 -46.94
C ARG A 52 -19.33 9.29 -48.11
N HIS A 53 -18.06 9.70 -48.24
CA HIS A 53 -17.61 10.66 -49.28
C HIS A 53 -16.83 9.97 -50.43
N ALA A 54 -16.81 8.65 -50.48
CA ALA A 54 -16.08 7.90 -51.50
C ALA A 54 -16.46 8.26 -52.95
N LYS A 55 -17.68 8.76 -53.15
CA LYS A 55 -18.23 9.19 -54.47
C LYS A 55 -18.25 10.69 -54.67
N SER A 56 -17.82 11.53 -53.69
CA SER A 56 -17.97 12.98 -53.75
C SER A 56 -16.88 13.72 -54.53
N GLY A 57 -15.79 13.02 -54.97
CA GLY A 57 -14.67 13.67 -55.64
C GLY A 57 -13.79 14.58 -54.76
N GLU A 58 -14.09 14.70 -53.47
CA GLU A 58 -13.27 15.46 -52.52
C GLU A 58 -11.92 14.76 -52.26
N SER A 59 -10.88 15.54 -52.03
CA SER A 59 -9.56 14.98 -51.70
C SER A 59 -9.60 14.28 -50.33
N GLN A 60 -8.98 13.08 -50.24
CA GLN A 60 -8.90 12.28 -49.01
C GLN A 60 -8.42 13.07 -47.79
N LEU A 61 -7.45 13.98 -48.01
CA LEU A 61 -6.92 14.86 -46.96
C LEU A 61 -8.00 15.76 -46.33
N ARG A 62 -8.90 16.36 -47.16
CA ARG A 62 -9.97 17.22 -46.65
C ARG A 62 -11.02 16.46 -45.86
N VAL A 63 -11.36 15.26 -46.33
CA VAL A 63 -12.32 14.40 -45.66
C VAL A 63 -11.79 13.97 -44.29
N ILE A 64 -10.50 13.55 -44.23
CA ILE A 64 -9.86 13.17 -42.95
C ILE A 64 -9.76 14.38 -42.01
N LEU A 65 -9.32 15.54 -42.50
CA LEU A 65 -9.26 16.76 -41.67
C LEU A 65 -10.62 17.11 -41.05
N ARG A 66 -11.71 17.04 -41.84
CA ARG A 66 -13.07 17.28 -41.34
C ARG A 66 -13.45 16.23 -40.29
N ALA A 67 -13.14 14.95 -40.53
CA ALA A 67 -13.41 13.86 -39.61
C ALA A 67 -12.68 14.02 -38.27
N VAL A 68 -11.42 14.49 -38.29
CA VAL A 68 -10.63 14.75 -37.09
C VAL A 68 -11.21 15.93 -36.29
N VAL A 69 -11.49 17.03 -36.96
CA VAL A 69 -12.06 18.24 -36.31
C VAL A 69 -13.40 17.92 -35.63
N GLU A 70 -14.24 17.08 -36.25
CA GLU A 70 -15.53 16.67 -35.69
C GLU A 70 -15.38 15.96 -34.31
N VAL A 71 -14.36 15.14 -34.13
CA VAL A 71 -14.16 14.36 -32.90
C VAL A 71 -13.12 14.97 -31.95
N ALA A 72 -12.40 16.01 -32.39
CA ALA A 72 -11.32 16.61 -31.60
C ALA A 72 -11.80 17.10 -30.22
N THR A 73 -12.89 17.87 -30.19
CA THR A 73 -13.41 18.41 -28.93
C THR A 73 -13.82 17.33 -27.93
N PRO A 74 -14.67 16.35 -28.28
CA PRO A 74 -14.99 15.24 -27.37
C PRO A 74 -13.77 14.44 -26.89
N VAL A 75 -12.79 14.19 -27.75
CA VAL A 75 -11.58 13.43 -27.40
C VAL A 75 -10.69 14.23 -26.45
N ILE A 76 -10.46 15.53 -26.73
CA ILE A 76 -9.63 16.40 -25.88
C ILE A 76 -10.26 16.49 -24.47
N PHE A 77 -11.56 16.77 -24.39
CA PHE A 77 -12.25 16.86 -23.10
C PHE A 77 -12.30 15.49 -22.40
N GLY A 78 -12.56 14.40 -23.11
CA GLY A 78 -12.62 13.08 -22.54
C GLY A 78 -11.27 12.62 -21.93
N VAL A 79 -10.18 12.78 -22.69
CA VAL A 79 -8.83 12.48 -22.18
C VAL A 79 -8.45 13.47 -21.07
N GLY A 80 -8.81 14.74 -21.20
CA GLY A 80 -8.61 15.75 -20.16
C GLY A 80 -9.31 15.40 -18.84
N ILE A 81 -10.53 14.84 -18.91
CA ILE A 81 -11.26 14.35 -17.75
C ILE A 81 -10.53 13.17 -17.09
N ILE A 82 -10.00 12.21 -17.88
CA ILE A 82 -9.24 11.11 -17.32
C ILE A 82 -7.99 11.64 -16.60
N ILE A 83 -7.24 12.56 -17.22
CA ILE A 83 -6.08 13.19 -16.57
C ILE A 83 -6.51 13.89 -15.27
N LEU A 84 -7.59 14.67 -15.29
CA LEU A 84 -8.12 15.38 -14.13
C LEU A 84 -8.45 14.42 -12.98
N VAL A 85 -9.00 13.25 -13.28
CA VAL A 85 -9.37 12.21 -12.31
C VAL A 85 -8.15 11.67 -11.55
N PHE A 86 -6.98 11.61 -12.20
CA PHE A 86 -5.73 11.18 -11.56
C PHE A 86 -5.00 12.30 -10.79
N LEU A 87 -5.28 13.58 -11.07
CA LEU A 87 -4.61 14.70 -10.38
C LEU A 87 -4.76 14.66 -8.85
N PRO A 88 -5.93 14.38 -8.27
CA PRO A 88 -6.09 14.34 -6.82
C PRO A 88 -5.24 13.25 -6.15
N LEU A 89 -4.91 12.16 -6.85
CA LEU A 89 -4.02 11.12 -6.30
C LEU A 89 -2.59 11.64 -6.06
N MET A 90 -2.17 12.69 -6.79
CA MET A 90 -0.89 13.35 -6.58
C MET A 90 -0.84 14.15 -5.27
N THR A 91 -1.99 14.43 -4.66
CA THR A 91 -2.08 15.17 -3.39
C THR A 91 -2.12 14.26 -2.17
N LEU A 92 -2.15 12.94 -2.36
CA LEU A 92 -2.04 11.97 -1.27
C LEU A 92 -0.72 12.16 -0.52
N GLN A 93 -0.77 12.05 0.79
CA GLN A 93 0.38 12.21 1.69
C GLN A 93 0.80 10.86 2.28
N GLY A 94 1.96 10.85 2.96
CA GLY A 94 2.45 9.65 3.60
C GLY A 94 2.90 8.57 2.60
N MET A 95 2.71 7.32 2.97
CA MET A 95 3.11 6.16 2.17
C MET A 95 2.26 6.04 0.90
N GLU A 96 0.96 6.29 1.00
CA GLU A 96 0.01 6.25 -0.12
C GLU A 96 0.41 7.24 -1.21
N GLY A 97 0.82 8.45 -0.82
CA GLY A 97 1.31 9.46 -1.76
C GLY A 97 2.58 9.01 -2.47
N LYS A 98 3.56 8.46 -1.75
CA LYS A 98 4.80 7.93 -2.34
C LYS A 98 4.56 6.78 -3.31
N MET A 99 3.53 5.96 -3.06
CA MET A 99 3.18 4.83 -3.93
C MET A 99 2.36 5.27 -5.15
N PHE A 100 1.29 6.04 -4.95
CA PHE A 100 0.33 6.33 -6.03
C PHE A 100 0.66 7.59 -6.84
N ALA A 101 1.43 8.55 -6.32
CA ALA A 101 1.82 9.73 -7.08
C ALA A 101 2.65 9.39 -8.34
N PRO A 102 3.68 8.51 -8.30
CA PRO A 102 4.41 8.10 -9.52
C PRO A 102 3.50 7.43 -10.55
N LEU A 103 2.54 6.60 -10.11
CA LEU A 103 1.53 5.98 -10.96
C LEU A 103 0.67 7.05 -11.65
N ALA A 104 0.12 7.99 -10.87
CA ALA A 104 -0.73 9.06 -11.39
C ALA A 104 0.00 9.99 -12.36
N TYR A 105 1.24 10.40 -12.04
CA TYR A 105 2.09 11.19 -12.94
C TYR A 105 2.34 10.46 -14.27
N THR A 106 2.67 9.19 -14.21
CA THR A 106 2.98 8.41 -15.41
C THR A 106 1.76 8.27 -16.31
N ILE A 107 0.57 7.99 -15.73
CA ILE A 107 -0.68 7.92 -16.49
C ILE A 107 -1.01 9.28 -17.13
N ALA A 108 -0.92 10.37 -16.36
CA ALA A 108 -1.23 11.71 -16.84
C ALA A 108 -0.31 12.12 -18.00
N ILE A 109 0.99 11.89 -17.88
CA ILE A 109 1.99 12.19 -18.92
C ILE A 109 1.72 11.33 -20.16
N ALA A 110 1.51 10.03 -19.99
CA ALA A 110 1.24 9.11 -21.11
C ALA A 110 -0.03 9.51 -21.87
N LEU A 111 -1.10 9.84 -21.17
CA LEU A 111 -2.35 10.30 -21.77
C LEU A 111 -2.21 11.65 -22.48
N ALA A 112 -1.49 12.61 -21.90
CA ALA A 112 -1.22 13.90 -22.53
C ALA A 112 -0.43 13.72 -23.84
N ILE A 113 0.62 12.90 -23.83
CA ILE A 113 1.41 12.58 -25.03
C ILE A 113 0.56 11.84 -26.05
N SER A 114 -0.24 10.86 -25.62
CA SER A 114 -1.14 10.12 -26.50
C SER A 114 -2.17 11.05 -27.17
N LEU A 115 -2.71 12.01 -26.41
CA LEU A 115 -3.64 13.01 -26.97
C LEU A 115 -2.98 13.82 -28.08
N VAL A 116 -1.76 14.31 -27.86
CA VAL A 116 -1.01 15.05 -28.89
C VAL A 116 -0.77 14.17 -30.13
N LEU A 117 -0.35 12.93 -29.93
CA LEU A 117 -0.10 12.00 -31.06
C LEU A 117 -1.38 11.61 -31.80
N SER A 118 -2.50 11.46 -31.09
CA SER A 118 -3.79 11.14 -31.69
C SER A 118 -4.35 12.30 -32.54
N MET A 119 -4.03 13.56 -32.19
CA MET A 119 -4.47 14.74 -32.93
C MET A 119 -3.48 15.16 -34.04
N THR A 120 -2.25 14.68 -34.03
CA THR A 120 -1.19 15.06 -35.00
C THR A 120 -0.76 13.88 -35.88
N LEU A 121 -0.07 12.91 -35.28
CA LEU A 121 0.51 11.77 -36.00
C LEU A 121 -0.55 10.82 -36.56
N THR A 122 -1.58 10.52 -35.79
CA THR A 122 -2.62 9.56 -36.22
C THR A 122 -3.35 10.01 -37.46
N PRO A 123 -3.82 11.27 -37.61
CA PRO A 123 -4.43 11.76 -38.85
C PRO A 123 -3.50 11.67 -40.06
N VAL A 124 -2.22 12.04 -39.89
CA VAL A 124 -1.23 11.95 -40.98
C VAL A 124 -1.05 10.51 -41.44
N MET A 125 -0.83 9.59 -40.50
CA MET A 125 -0.68 8.15 -40.82
C MET A 125 -1.96 7.58 -41.45
N THR A 126 -3.13 8.04 -41.02
CA THR A 126 -4.43 7.64 -41.59
C THR A 126 -4.52 8.06 -43.07
N THR A 127 -4.00 9.21 -43.44
CA THR A 127 -3.99 9.71 -44.83
C THR A 127 -3.15 8.80 -45.75
N TYR A 128 -2.04 8.25 -45.25
CA TYR A 128 -1.15 7.39 -46.06
C TYR A 128 -1.56 5.93 -46.05
N LEU A 129 -2.13 5.41 -44.95
CA LEU A 129 -2.36 3.98 -44.76
C LEU A 129 -3.81 3.56 -45.04
N LEU A 130 -4.78 4.47 -44.85
CA LEU A 130 -6.19 4.09 -45.01
C LEU A 130 -6.62 4.23 -46.48
N LYS A 131 -7.21 3.17 -46.99
CA LYS A 131 -7.86 3.21 -48.33
C LYS A 131 -9.37 3.37 -48.14
N PRO A 132 -10.04 4.13 -49.01
CA PRO A 132 -11.51 4.18 -49.02
C PRO A 132 -12.10 2.79 -49.11
N PRO A 133 -13.15 2.46 -48.35
CA PRO A 133 -13.81 1.16 -48.45
C PRO A 133 -14.42 0.99 -49.82
N ALA A 134 -14.24 -0.20 -50.40
CA ALA A 134 -14.69 -0.49 -51.80
C ALA A 134 -16.21 -0.62 -51.93
N HIS A 135 -16.96 -0.81 -50.87
CA HIS A 135 -18.43 -0.98 -50.86
C HIS A 135 -19.07 -0.25 -49.71
N ASP A 136 -20.28 0.26 -49.87
CA ASP A 136 -21.13 0.90 -48.87
C ASP A 136 -21.71 -0.08 -47.81
N GLY A 137 -21.12 -1.26 -47.66
CA GLY A 137 -21.60 -2.31 -46.74
C GLY A 137 -20.95 -2.30 -45.36
N ASP A 138 -21.70 -2.77 -44.40
CA ASP A 138 -21.30 -2.95 -43.01
C ASP A 138 -20.07 -3.90 -42.93
N HIS A 139 -18.87 -3.38 -42.72
CA HIS A 139 -17.59 -4.13 -42.64
C HIS A 139 -17.37 -4.78 -41.26
N ASP A 140 -18.44 -5.03 -40.53
CA ASP A 140 -18.35 -5.67 -39.21
C ASP A 140 -17.96 -7.17 -39.38
N THR A 141 -16.99 -7.60 -38.57
CA THR A 141 -16.67 -9.04 -38.49
C THR A 141 -17.89 -9.81 -38.01
N LYS A 142 -17.97 -11.12 -38.35
CA LYS A 142 -19.08 -11.99 -37.90
C LYS A 142 -19.35 -11.92 -36.40
N LEU A 143 -18.29 -11.78 -35.61
CA LEU A 143 -18.37 -11.64 -34.15
C LEU A 143 -19.03 -10.30 -33.76
N ILE A 144 -18.54 -9.17 -34.30
CA ILE A 144 -19.09 -7.84 -34.02
C ILE A 144 -20.55 -7.75 -34.46
N SER A 145 -20.87 -8.28 -35.64
CA SER A 145 -22.26 -8.30 -36.13
C SER A 145 -23.19 -9.14 -35.26
N ALA A 146 -22.72 -10.26 -34.69
CA ALA A 146 -23.49 -11.07 -33.75
C ALA A 146 -23.73 -10.32 -32.41
N MET A 147 -22.68 -9.67 -31.86
CA MET A 147 -22.79 -8.85 -30.65
C MET A 147 -23.71 -7.65 -30.84
N LYS A 148 -23.56 -6.92 -31.94
CA LYS A 148 -24.38 -5.77 -32.33
C LYS A 148 -25.86 -6.14 -32.45
N ARG A 149 -26.19 -7.30 -33.06
CA ARG A 149 -27.58 -7.79 -33.12
C ARG A 149 -28.18 -8.06 -31.74
N ARG A 150 -27.42 -8.67 -30.83
CA ARG A 150 -27.89 -8.89 -29.44
C ARG A 150 -28.09 -7.56 -28.71
N TYR A 151 -27.11 -6.66 -28.81
CA TYR A 151 -27.16 -5.33 -28.21
C TYR A 151 -28.38 -4.55 -28.70
N LEU A 152 -28.63 -4.48 -30.00
CA LEU A 152 -29.80 -3.79 -30.57
C LEU A 152 -31.12 -4.37 -30.07
N LYS A 153 -31.23 -5.69 -29.90
CA LYS A 153 -32.42 -6.31 -29.30
C LYS A 153 -32.62 -5.83 -27.84
N MET A 154 -31.54 -5.79 -27.06
CA MET A 154 -31.59 -5.29 -25.69
C MET A 154 -31.94 -3.80 -25.64
N LEU A 155 -31.34 -2.98 -26.52
CA LEU A 155 -31.61 -1.55 -26.62
C LEU A 155 -33.07 -1.28 -26.96
N HIS A 156 -33.63 -1.97 -27.97
CA HIS A 156 -35.06 -1.82 -28.34
C HIS A 156 -35.98 -2.24 -27.20
N TRP A 157 -35.66 -3.31 -26.47
CA TRP A 157 -36.39 -3.73 -25.29
C TRP A 157 -36.33 -2.65 -24.20
N ALA A 158 -35.15 -2.11 -23.92
CA ALA A 158 -34.94 -1.07 -22.92
C ALA A 158 -35.72 0.21 -23.25
N LEU A 159 -35.64 0.66 -24.51
CA LEU A 159 -36.41 1.85 -25.00
C LEU A 159 -37.92 1.59 -25.03
N GLY A 160 -38.39 0.35 -25.17
CA GLY A 160 -39.81 -0.03 -25.08
C GLY A 160 -40.30 -0.21 -23.65
N ASN A 161 -39.40 -0.38 -22.66
CA ASN A 161 -39.70 -0.62 -21.24
C ASN A 161 -38.90 0.30 -20.31
N GLU A 162 -38.92 1.60 -20.57
CA GLU A 162 -38.07 2.59 -19.86
C GLU A 162 -38.17 2.48 -18.34
N ARG A 163 -39.39 2.42 -17.77
CA ARG A 163 -39.58 2.30 -16.32
C ARG A 163 -38.96 1.03 -15.74
N LYS A 164 -39.14 -0.12 -16.41
CA LYS A 164 -38.56 -1.39 -15.95
C LYS A 164 -37.04 -1.37 -16.00
N THR A 165 -36.46 -0.76 -17.04
CA THR A 165 -35.02 -0.63 -17.20
C THR A 165 -34.42 0.23 -16.07
N VAL A 166 -35.04 1.37 -15.76
CA VAL A 166 -34.58 2.23 -14.64
C VAL A 166 -34.72 1.52 -13.30
N ILE A 167 -35.87 0.85 -13.06
CA ILE A 167 -36.08 0.09 -11.81
C ILE A 167 -35.02 -1.02 -11.69
N LEU A 168 -34.78 -1.79 -12.76
CA LEU A 168 -33.78 -2.87 -12.74
C LEU A 168 -32.38 -2.32 -12.42
N ALA A 169 -31.98 -1.20 -13.04
CA ALA A 169 -30.70 -0.56 -12.79
C ALA A 169 -30.58 -0.06 -11.33
N VAL A 170 -31.62 0.59 -10.79
CA VAL A 170 -31.63 1.05 -9.40
C VAL A 170 -31.61 -0.12 -8.43
N VAL A 171 -32.39 -1.18 -8.68
CA VAL A 171 -32.36 -2.41 -7.85
C VAL A 171 -30.99 -3.06 -7.86
N ALA A 172 -30.34 -3.20 -9.03
CA ALA A 172 -29.01 -3.75 -9.15
C ALA A 172 -27.99 -2.90 -8.34
N PHE A 173 -28.09 -1.58 -8.43
CA PHE A 173 -27.25 -0.65 -7.67
C PHE A 173 -27.46 -0.78 -6.16
N VAL A 174 -28.70 -0.79 -5.69
CA VAL A 174 -29.04 -0.94 -4.26
C VAL A 174 -28.58 -2.30 -3.71
N LEU A 175 -28.79 -3.38 -4.47
CA LEU A 175 -28.30 -4.69 -4.08
C LEU A 175 -26.78 -4.73 -3.98
N THR A 176 -26.08 -4.09 -4.94
CA THR A 176 -24.62 -4.01 -4.92
C THR A 176 -24.10 -3.18 -3.74
N ILE A 177 -24.72 -2.04 -3.42
CA ILE A 177 -24.39 -1.29 -2.20
C ILE A 177 -24.63 -2.12 -0.95
N GLY A 178 -25.68 -2.94 -0.93
CA GLY A 178 -25.98 -3.87 0.16
C GLY A 178 -24.87 -4.92 0.40
N THR A 179 -23.97 -5.16 -0.58
CA THR A 179 -22.81 -6.05 -0.40
C THR A 179 -21.60 -5.35 0.22
N LEU A 180 -21.53 -4.02 0.23
CA LEU A 180 -20.38 -3.27 0.77
C LEU A 180 -20.02 -3.61 2.22
N PRO A 181 -20.98 -3.78 3.17
CA PRO A 181 -20.66 -4.16 4.55
C PRO A 181 -19.98 -5.54 4.67
N PHE A 182 -20.16 -6.39 3.67
CA PHE A 182 -19.57 -7.74 3.64
C PHE A 182 -18.23 -7.78 2.90
N LEU A 183 -17.82 -6.68 2.29
CA LEU A 183 -16.59 -6.65 1.49
C LEU A 183 -15.33 -6.54 2.36
N GLY A 184 -15.44 -6.05 3.60
CA GLY A 184 -14.30 -5.78 4.47
C GLY A 184 -13.42 -4.63 3.96
N THR A 185 -12.56 -4.12 4.83
CA THR A 185 -11.64 -3.02 4.50
C THR A 185 -10.21 -3.38 4.85
N ALA A 186 -9.27 -3.04 3.96
CA ALA A 186 -7.84 -3.20 4.17
C ALA A 186 -7.10 -1.92 3.77
N PHE A 187 -5.90 -1.71 4.31
CA PHE A 187 -5.07 -0.58 3.92
C PHE A 187 -4.45 -0.83 2.54
N ILE A 188 -3.43 -1.66 2.49
CA ILE A 188 -2.76 -2.14 1.28
C ILE A 188 -2.64 -3.65 1.42
N PRO A 189 -2.88 -4.44 0.37
CA PRO A 189 -2.62 -5.88 0.41
C PRO A 189 -1.15 -6.14 0.75
N GLU A 190 -0.90 -7.15 1.57
CA GLU A 190 0.45 -7.52 1.98
C GLU A 190 1.28 -7.94 0.76
N MET A 191 2.39 -7.24 0.52
CA MET A 191 3.28 -7.55 -0.60
C MET A 191 4.08 -8.81 -0.31
N LYS A 192 4.09 -9.76 -1.24
CA LYS A 192 4.83 -11.02 -1.11
C LYS A 192 6.24 -10.86 -1.68
N GLU A 193 7.19 -10.62 -0.79
CA GLU A 193 8.56 -10.27 -1.16
C GLU A 193 9.46 -11.48 -1.45
N GLY A 194 8.96 -12.71 -1.27
CA GLY A 194 9.77 -13.94 -1.39
C GLY A 194 10.76 -14.13 -0.25
N SER A 195 10.62 -13.36 0.81
CA SER A 195 11.40 -13.44 2.06
C SER A 195 10.47 -13.25 3.24
N VAL A 196 10.85 -13.80 4.40
CA VAL A 196 10.11 -13.69 5.66
C VAL A 196 11.06 -13.19 6.74
N VAL A 197 10.56 -12.33 7.64
CA VAL A 197 11.26 -11.86 8.83
C VAL A 197 10.52 -12.39 10.07
N PRO A 198 10.88 -13.54 10.62
CA PRO A 198 10.39 -13.97 11.91
C PRO A 198 11.08 -13.17 13.01
N GLY A 199 10.52 -12.05 13.41
CA GLY A 199 11.02 -11.25 14.52
C GLY A 199 10.93 -12.04 15.82
N ILE A 200 12.08 -12.33 16.45
CA ILE A 200 12.17 -13.19 17.64
C ILE A 200 12.47 -12.32 18.87
N ASN A 201 11.55 -12.35 19.83
CA ASN A 201 11.69 -11.62 21.09
C ASN A 201 11.81 -12.60 22.27
N ARG A 202 12.90 -12.49 23.01
CA ARG A 202 13.23 -13.29 24.18
C ARG A 202 12.95 -12.52 25.46
N VAL A 203 13.24 -13.12 26.60
CA VAL A 203 13.13 -12.44 27.89
C VAL A 203 14.13 -11.28 27.98
N PRO A 204 13.76 -10.11 28.56
CA PRO A 204 14.60 -8.91 28.56
C PRO A 204 15.96 -9.08 29.26
N ASN A 205 16.07 -9.97 30.25
CA ASN A 205 17.29 -10.21 31.02
C ASN A 205 18.23 -11.28 30.44
N ILE A 206 17.99 -11.70 29.19
CA ILE A 206 18.86 -12.67 28.52
C ILE A 206 20.22 -12.05 28.19
N SER A 207 21.30 -12.80 28.34
CA SER A 207 22.62 -12.37 27.87
C SER A 207 22.73 -12.46 26.36
N LEU A 208 23.64 -11.69 25.76
CA LEU A 208 23.87 -11.76 24.31
C LEU A 208 24.30 -13.17 23.88
N ASP A 209 25.18 -13.82 24.64
CA ASP A 209 25.67 -15.15 24.29
C ASP A 209 24.55 -16.19 24.28
N GLU A 210 23.66 -16.16 25.26
CA GLU A 210 22.51 -17.06 25.31
C GLU A 210 21.50 -16.74 24.23
N SER A 211 21.32 -15.45 23.95
CA SER A 211 20.49 -15.00 22.84
C SER A 211 21.01 -15.54 21.50
N ILE A 212 22.33 -15.49 21.28
CA ILE A 212 22.96 -16.04 20.06
C ILE A 212 22.75 -17.55 19.97
N LYS A 213 22.92 -18.31 21.08
CA LYS A 213 22.67 -19.76 21.08
C LYS A 213 21.24 -20.10 20.72
N MET A 214 20.26 -19.39 21.32
CA MET A 214 18.86 -19.59 21.00
C MET A 214 18.55 -19.21 19.55
N GLU A 215 19.20 -18.15 19.04
CA GLU A 215 19.05 -17.73 17.64
C GLU A 215 19.58 -18.79 16.68
N MET A 216 20.74 -19.35 16.94
CA MET A 216 21.29 -20.42 16.11
C MET A 216 20.37 -21.64 16.06
N GLU A 217 19.73 -21.97 17.18
CA GLU A 217 18.75 -23.07 17.23
C GLU A 217 17.48 -22.68 16.46
N ALA A 218 16.99 -21.44 16.62
CA ALA A 218 15.86 -20.93 15.85
C ALA A 218 16.13 -21.02 14.35
N MET A 219 17.31 -20.60 13.89
CA MET A 219 17.67 -20.68 12.47
C MET A 219 17.77 -22.13 11.98
N ARG A 220 18.25 -23.07 12.80
CA ARG A 220 18.24 -24.51 12.45
C ARG A 220 16.83 -25.04 12.27
N LEU A 221 15.90 -24.65 13.13
CA LEU A 221 14.49 -25.04 13.04
C LEU A 221 13.83 -24.44 11.79
N VAL A 222 14.07 -23.16 11.50
CA VAL A 222 13.55 -22.47 10.32
C VAL A 222 14.08 -23.11 9.02
N MET A 223 15.35 -23.48 8.98
CA MET A 223 15.94 -24.16 7.81
C MET A 223 15.35 -25.54 7.51
N GLN A 224 14.65 -26.16 8.48
CA GLN A 224 13.93 -27.43 8.27
C GLN A 224 12.57 -27.24 7.57
N VAL A 225 12.07 -26.00 7.46
CA VAL A 225 10.76 -25.72 6.85
C VAL A 225 10.87 -25.86 5.33
N PRO A 226 10.02 -26.66 4.67
CA PRO A 226 9.99 -26.76 3.22
C PRO A 226 9.77 -25.40 2.58
N GLY A 227 10.52 -25.09 1.52
CA GLY A 227 10.44 -23.78 0.84
C GLY A 227 11.44 -22.75 1.35
N VAL A 228 12.15 -22.98 2.45
CA VAL A 228 13.23 -22.12 2.91
C VAL A 228 14.51 -22.40 2.13
N LYS A 229 15.19 -21.33 1.69
CA LYS A 229 16.47 -21.39 0.98
C LYS A 229 17.64 -21.09 1.89
N SER A 230 17.57 -20.01 2.65
CA SER A 230 18.63 -19.55 3.54
C SER A 230 18.06 -18.64 4.62
N ALA A 231 18.73 -18.57 5.76
CA ALA A 231 18.41 -17.69 6.86
C ALA A 231 19.66 -16.97 7.33
N VAL A 232 19.57 -15.66 7.54
CA VAL A 232 20.62 -14.81 8.13
C VAL A 232 19.99 -13.97 9.22
N SER A 233 20.61 -13.91 10.39
CA SER A 233 20.07 -13.16 11.52
C SER A 233 21.07 -12.20 12.11
N GLY A 234 20.54 -11.03 12.56
CA GLY A 234 21.20 -10.11 13.47
C GLY A 234 20.55 -10.19 14.85
N VAL A 235 21.35 -10.30 15.89
CA VAL A 235 20.91 -10.33 17.29
C VAL A 235 21.28 -9.03 17.96
N GLY A 236 20.29 -8.35 18.55
CA GLY A 236 20.47 -7.03 19.13
C GLY A 236 20.74 -5.94 18.09
N ARG A 237 21.36 -4.83 18.54
CA ARG A 237 21.67 -3.68 17.69
C ARG A 237 23.16 -3.57 17.42
N GLY A 238 23.49 -2.93 16.30
CA GLY A 238 24.82 -2.39 16.05
C GLY A 238 25.07 -1.07 16.79
N GLU A 239 26.11 -0.35 16.39
CA GLU A 239 26.46 0.96 16.98
C GLU A 239 25.50 2.09 16.55
N SER A 240 24.65 1.85 15.55
CA SER A 240 23.71 2.84 15.07
C SER A 240 22.55 3.07 16.06
N PRO A 241 22.29 4.31 16.49
CA PRO A 241 21.15 4.63 17.36
C PRO A 241 19.79 4.52 16.66
N ALA A 242 19.77 4.30 15.35
CA ALA A 242 18.55 4.23 14.55
C ALA A 242 17.75 2.94 14.80
N ASP A 243 18.37 1.89 15.32
CA ASP A 243 17.71 0.63 15.67
C ASP A 243 17.94 0.32 17.17
N PRO A 244 16.94 0.58 18.03
CA PRO A 244 17.09 0.46 19.48
C PRO A 244 16.89 -0.97 20.01
N GLN A 245 17.08 -2.01 19.19
CA GLN A 245 16.90 -3.41 19.61
C GLN A 245 17.85 -3.81 20.74
N GLY A 246 17.30 -4.47 21.77
CA GLY A 246 18.09 -5.06 22.84
C GLY A 246 18.70 -6.42 22.46
N PRO A 247 19.60 -6.97 23.28
CA PRO A 247 20.18 -8.30 23.03
C PRO A 247 19.13 -9.43 23.05
N ASN A 248 17.95 -9.16 23.56
CA ASN A 248 16.79 -10.07 23.58
C ASN A 248 16.00 -10.09 22.27
N GLU A 249 16.29 -9.23 21.34
CA GLU A 249 15.58 -9.11 20.06
C GLU A 249 16.46 -9.50 18.88
N SER A 250 15.86 -10.15 17.88
CA SER A 250 16.52 -10.44 16.61
C SER A 250 15.54 -10.34 15.45
N THR A 251 16.08 -9.98 14.29
CA THR A 251 15.34 -9.82 13.04
C THR A 251 16.00 -10.65 11.94
N PRO A 252 15.79 -11.98 11.94
CA PRO A 252 16.32 -12.83 10.89
C PRO A 252 15.63 -12.55 9.55
N ILE A 253 16.41 -12.56 8.48
CA ILE A 253 15.91 -12.52 7.11
C ILE A 253 15.99 -13.94 6.54
N VAL A 254 14.83 -14.51 6.26
CA VAL A 254 14.69 -15.85 5.71
C VAL A 254 14.30 -15.74 4.25
N SER A 255 15.21 -16.09 3.35
CA SER A 255 14.94 -16.14 1.91
C SER A 255 14.22 -17.44 1.55
N LEU A 256 13.19 -17.34 0.74
CA LEU A 256 12.43 -18.49 0.27
C LEU A 256 12.98 -18.98 -1.08
N LYS A 257 12.75 -20.25 -1.38
CA LYS A 257 12.99 -20.84 -2.70
C LYS A 257 12.00 -20.28 -3.72
N PRO A 258 12.29 -20.42 -5.02
CA PRO A 258 11.28 -20.11 -6.04
C PRO A 258 9.98 -20.89 -5.80
N ARG A 259 8.85 -20.26 -6.10
CA ARG A 259 7.51 -20.83 -5.84
C ARG A 259 7.30 -22.22 -6.47
N SER A 260 7.99 -22.51 -7.57
CA SER A 260 7.97 -23.83 -8.24
C SER A 260 8.58 -24.96 -7.39
N GLU A 261 9.39 -24.64 -6.39
CA GLU A 261 10.05 -25.59 -5.49
C GLU A 261 9.34 -25.73 -4.14
N TRP A 262 8.22 -25.03 -3.95
CA TRP A 262 7.41 -25.16 -2.74
C TRP A 262 6.58 -26.43 -2.77
N PRO A 263 6.16 -26.96 -1.60
CA PRO A 263 5.21 -28.06 -1.58
C PRO A 263 3.94 -27.75 -2.37
N PRO A 264 3.35 -28.73 -3.07
CA PRO A 264 2.16 -28.51 -3.86
C PRO A 264 1.02 -27.87 -3.05
N GLY A 265 0.47 -26.77 -3.55
CA GLY A 265 -0.63 -26.06 -2.91
C GLY A 265 -0.22 -25.08 -1.78
N TRP A 266 1.06 -25.03 -1.40
CA TRP A 266 1.51 -24.11 -0.37
C TRP A 266 1.57 -22.67 -0.87
N THR A 267 1.16 -21.76 -0.01
CA THR A 267 1.33 -20.32 -0.13
C THR A 267 2.51 -19.85 0.73
N GLN A 268 2.84 -18.56 0.68
CA GLN A 268 3.86 -17.99 1.58
C GLN A 268 3.39 -18.02 3.04
N GLU A 269 2.09 -17.84 3.25
CA GLU A 269 1.45 -17.90 4.56
C GLU A 269 1.58 -19.30 5.19
N ASP A 270 1.46 -20.37 4.40
CA ASP A 270 1.65 -21.75 4.89
C ASP A 270 3.10 -21.97 5.34
N ILE A 271 4.07 -21.38 4.64
CA ILE A 271 5.48 -21.42 5.04
C ILE A 271 5.69 -20.63 6.34
N GLN A 272 5.10 -19.45 6.47
CA GLN A 272 5.16 -18.65 7.70
C GLN A 272 4.54 -19.40 8.89
N ASP A 273 3.39 -20.05 8.69
CA ASP A 273 2.74 -20.86 9.73
C ASP A 273 3.59 -22.06 10.13
N ALA A 274 4.22 -22.73 9.17
CA ALA A 274 5.14 -23.83 9.45
C ALA A 274 6.39 -23.37 10.24
N MET A 275 6.92 -22.16 9.92
CA MET A 275 7.99 -21.55 10.71
C MET A 275 7.51 -21.24 12.14
N ARG A 276 6.32 -20.67 12.28
CA ARG A 276 5.73 -20.32 13.58
C ARG A 276 5.58 -21.56 14.47
N GLU A 277 5.06 -22.66 13.91
CA GLU A 277 4.93 -23.93 14.64
C GLU A 277 6.29 -24.50 15.07
N LYS A 278 7.30 -24.44 14.20
CA LYS A 278 8.67 -24.87 14.54
C LYS A 278 9.30 -24.03 15.66
N LEU A 279 9.07 -22.72 15.65
CA LEU A 279 9.65 -21.80 16.64
C LEU A 279 8.93 -21.85 18.01
N LYS A 280 7.71 -22.38 18.11
CA LYS A 280 7.00 -22.57 19.39
C LYS A 280 7.71 -23.49 20.38
N VAL A 281 8.62 -24.34 19.91
CA VAL A 281 9.42 -25.25 20.78
C VAL A 281 10.40 -24.46 21.65
N LEU A 282 10.79 -23.27 21.23
CA LEU A 282 11.76 -22.45 21.97
C LEU A 282 11.09 -21.80 23.19
N PRO A 283 11.65 -22.01 24.41
CA PRO A 283 11.04 -21.50 25.63
C PRO A 283 11.18 -19.97 25.74
N GLY A 284 10.12 -19.30 26.20
CA GLY A 284 10.14 -17.85 26.50
C GLY A 284 10.26 -16.93 25.28
N VAL A 285 10.11 -17.47 24.07
CA VAL A 285 10.20 -16.75 22.81
C VAL A 285 8.81 -16.27 22.37
N GLN A 286 8.73 -15.02 21.90
CA GLN A 286 7.59 -14.51 21.14
C GLN A 286 8.05 -14.28 19.71
N VAL A 287 7.26 -14.74 18.75
CA VAL A 287 7.57 -14.61 17.32
C VAL A 287 6.49 -13.79 16.65
N VAL A 288 6.92 -12.80 15.85
CA VAL A 288 6.06 -12.00 15.00
C VAL A 288 6.54 -12.17 13.57
N MET A 289 5.66 -12.65 12.69
CA MET A 289 6.00 -12.82 11.28
C MET A 289 5.77 -11.52 10.52
N ALA A 290 6.76 -11.10 9.78
CA ALA A 290 6.73 -9.93 8.91
C ALA A 290 7.47 -10.22 7.59
N GLN A 291 7.56 -9.23 6.73
CA GLN A 291 8.39 -9.28 5.52
C GLN A 291 9.35 -8.09 5.52
N PRO A 292 10.52 -8.17 4.85
CA PRO A 292 11.60 -7.19 5.00
C PRO A 292 11.18 -5.74 4.73
N ILE A 293 10.42 -5.49 3.66
CA ILE A 293 9.98 -4.13 3.31
C ILE A 293 8.85 -3.68 4.24
N SER A 294 7.84 -4.54 4.46
CA SER A 294 6.71 -4.19 5.34
C SER A 294 7.18 -3.92 6.77
N ASP A 295 8.08 -4.75 7.31
CA ASP A 295 8.65 -4.59 8.65
C ASP A 295 9.34 -3.22 8.81
N ARG A 296 10.18 -2.83 7.83
CA ARG A 296 10.87 -1.53 7.86
C ARG A 296 9.95 -0.35 7.62
N VAL A 297 8.97 -0.50 6.74
CA VAL A 297 7.98 0.56 6.48
C VAL A 297 7.11 0.79 7.71
N ASP A 298 6.60 -0.28 8.32
CA ASP A 298 5.77 -0.18 9.52
C ASP A 298 6.55 0.43 10.69
N GLU A 299 7.80 0.02 10.89
CA GLU A 299 8.69 0.60 11.89
C GLU A 299 8.91 2.10 11.68
N MET A 300 9.21 2.53 10.44
CA MET A 300 9.51 3.93 10.12
C MET A 300 8.27 4.83 10.12
N VAL A 301 7.12 4.32 9.70
CA VAL A 301 5.89 5.13 9.53
C VAL A 301 5.04 5.14 10.79
N THR A 302 4.88 3.99 11.45
CA THR A 302 4.00 3.84 12.62
C THR A 302 4.77 3.69 13.93
N GLY A 303 6.07 3.39 13.85
CA GLY A 303 6.93 3.08 15.00
C GLY A 303 6.61 1.72 15.65
N VAL A 304 5.80 0.88 15.01
CA VAL A 304 5.37 -0.42 15.53
C VAL A 304 5.24 -1.44 14.41
N ARG A 305 5.81 -2.63 14.61
CA ARG A 305 5.80 -3.75 13.66
C ARG A 305 4.56 -4.62 13.88
N SER A 306 3.37 -4.13 13.53
CA SER A 306 2.11 -4.90 13.59
C SER A 306 1.00 -4.20 12.81
N ASP A 307 0.00 -4.97 12.37
CA ASP A 307 -1.15 -4.43 11.65
C ASP A 307 -1.93 -3.43 12.50
N ILE A 308 -2.08 -3.75 13.79
CA ILE A 308 -2.75 -2.90 14.78
C ILE A 308 -1.81 -2.68 15.96
N ALA A 309 -1.67 -1.44 16.36
CA ALA A 309 -0.95 -1.03 17.54
C ALA A 309 -1.87 -0.25 18.47
N VAL A 310 -2.13 -0.78 19.66
CA VAL A 310 -2.81 -0.03 20.71
C VAL A 310 -1.73 0.58 21.59
N LYS A 311 -1.52 1.88 21.46
CA LYS A 311 -0.56 2.65 22.27
C LYS A 311 -1.26 3.14 23.52
N VAL A 312 -0.76 2.74 24.67
CA VAL A 312 -1.25 3.17 25.99
C VAL A 312 -0.31 4.22 26.53
N PHE A 313 -0.79 5.42 26.76
CA PHE A 313 -0.02 6.54 27.30
C PHE A 313 -0.34 6.78 28.78
N GLY A 314 0.68 7.13 29.57
CA GLY A 314 0.55 7.43 30.99
C GLY A 314 1.90 7.60 31.66
N ASP A 315 1.92 7.99 32.93
CA ASP A 315 3.16 8.32 33.64
C ASP A 315 3.77 7.14 34.40
N ASP A 316 2.95 6.23 34.94
CA ASP A 316 3.39 5.09 35.73
C ASP A 316 3.53 3.83 34.89
N LEU A 317 4.73 3.20 34.92
CA LEU A 317 5.05 2.04 34.10
C LEU A 317 4.29 0.77 34.52
N ASP A 318 3.98 0.59 35.81
CA ASP A 318 3.26 -0.57 36.30
C ASP A 318 1.78 -0.50 35.91
N GLN A 319 1.19 0.69 35.96
CA GLN A 319 -0.16 0.92 35.46
C GLN A 319 -0.23 0.72 33.93
N LEU A 320 0.73 1.24 33.18
CA LEU A 320 0.83 1.00 31.74
C LEU A 320 0.87 -0.49 31.41
N LYS A 321 1.71 -1.25 32.10
CA LYS A 321 1.84 -2.71 31.96
C LYS A 321 0.53 -3.43 32.28
N LYS A 322 -0.17 -3.02 33.35
CA LYS A 322 -1.46 -3.60 33.76
C LYS A 322 -2.52 -3.38 32.68
N ILE A 323 -2.65 -2.14 32.19
CA ILE A 323 -3.61 -1.78 31.14
C ILE A 323 -3.28 -2.52 29.85
N ALA A 324 -2.02 -2.54 29.41
CA ALA A 324 -1.58 -3.27 28.23
C ALA A 324 -1.86 -4.78 28.33
N GLY A 325 -1.65 -5.37 29.53
CA GLY A 325 -2.00 -6.76 29.78
C GLY A 325 -3.50 -7.04 29.69
N GLN A 326 -4.35 -6.11 30.14
CA GLN A 326 -5.81 -6.21 29.98
C GLN A 326 -6.22 -6.13 28.49
N ILE A 327 -5.67 -5.17 27.74
CA ILE A 327 -5.92 -5.03 26.29
C ILE A 327 -5.48 -6.29 25.56
N GLY A 328 -4.28 -6.82 25.89
CA GLY A 328 -3.79 -8.07 25.29
C GLY A 328 -4.73 -9.25 25.52
N LYS A 329 -5.27 -9.40 26.73
CA LYS A 329 -6.26 -10.45 27.04
C LYS A 329 -7.53 -10.27 26.21
N VAL A 330 -8.04 -9.06 26.06
CA VAL A 330 -9.21 -8.77 25.22
C VAL A 330 -8.90 -9.12 23.77
N ALA A 331 -7.75 -8.68 23.23
CA ALA A 331 -7.35 -8.95 21.87
C ALA A 331 -7.26 -10.46 21.56
N GLN A 332 -6.75 -11.27 22.49
CA GLN A 332 -6.67 -12.73 22.35
C GLN A 332 -8.04 -13.42 22.20
N THR A 333 -9.11 -12.81 22.66
CA THR A 333 -10.47 -13.37 22.55
C THR A 333 -11.12 -13.12 21.20
N LEU A 334 -10.52 -12.28 20.36
CA LEU A 334 -11.10 -11.93 19.07
C LEU A 334 -10.67 -12.95 18.01
N GLN A 335 -11.64 -13.31 17.17
CA GLN A 335 -11.34 -14.14 16.01
C GLN A 335 -10.47 -13.37 15.02
N GLY A 336 -9.40 -14.00 14.55
CA GLY A 336 -8.45 -13.41 13.62
C GLY A 336 -7.23 -12.79 14.31
N ALA A 337 -7.16 -12.71 15.64
CA ALA A 337 -5.97 -12.24 16.35
C ALA A 337 -4.80 -13.21 16.19
N GLN A 338 -3.68 -12.71 15.67
CA GLN A 338 -2.44 -13.45 15.49
C GLN A 338 -1.25 -12.62 15.96
N ASP A 339 -0.15 -13.30 16.37
CA ASP A 339 1.12 -12.67 16.74
C ASP A 339 0.96 -11.52 17.77
N LEU A 340 0.09 -11.71 18.77
CA LEU A 340 -0.08 -10.72 19.83
C LEU A 340 1.23 -10.46 20.54
N ARG A 341 1.64 -9.21 20.56
CA ARG A 341 2.85 -8.74 21.25
C ARG A 341 2.49 -7.61 22.21
N ILE A 342 2.92 -7.75 23.46
CA ILE A 342 2.94 -6.65 24.43
C ILE A 342 4.39 -6.25 24.62
N GLU A 343 4.70 -4.97 24.48
CA GLU A 343 6.04 -4.43 24.68
C GLU A 343 6.56 -4.80 26.08
N ARG A 344 7.72 -5.44 26.13
CA ARG A 344 8.32 -5.91 27.39
C ARG A 344 9.15 -4.81 28.01
N ILE A 345 8.54 -4.02 28.88
CA ILE A 345 9.18 -2.86 29.53
C ILE A 345 9.86 -3.17 30.87
N SER A 346 9.72 -4.38 31.39
CA SER A 346 10.23 -4.75 32.74
C SER A 346 10.92 -6.11 32.73
N GLY A 347 11.69 -6.41 33.76
CA GLY A 347 12.38 -7.67 33.95
C GLY A 347 13.88 -7.61 33.62
N GLN A 348 14.44 -6.40 33.42
CA GLN A 348 15.88 -6.22 33.32
C GLN A 348 16.46 -6.10 34.72
N GLN A 349 17.51 -6.89 34.99
CA GLN A 349 18.29 -6.76 36.22
C GLN A 349 19.39 -5.71 36.04
N TYR A 350 19.54 -4.87 37.05
CA TYR A 350 20.56 -3.83 37.13
C TYR A 350 21.47 -4.08 38.30
N LEU A 351 22.77 -3.94 38.08
CA LEU A 351 23.74 -3.82 39.16
C LEU A 351 23.72 -2.37 39.67
N SER A 352 23.13 -2.15 40.82
CA SER A 352 23.11 -0.85 41.48
C SER A 352 24.31 -0.71 42.41
N ILE A 353 25.05 0.39 42.23
CA ILE A 353 26.23 0.72 43.03
C ILE A 353 25.98 2.09 43.68
N GLU A 354 25.54 2.08 44.91
CA GLU A 354 25.24 3.28 45.71
C GLU A 354 26.50 3.69 46.49
N ILE A 355 27.14 4.77 46.08
CA ILE A 355 28.37 5.29 46.69
C ILE A 355 28.08 5.85 48.08
N ASP A 356 28.76 5.34 49.12
CA ASP A 356 28.73 5.94 50.46
C ASP A 356 29.65 7.17 50.51
N ARG A 357 29.03 8.34 50.44
CA ARG A 357 29.75 9.62 50.44
C ARG A 357 30.54 9.89 51.71
N GLN A 358 30.14 9.32 52.86
CA GLN A 358 30.88 9.47 54.11
C GLN A 358 32.10 8.54 54.12
N ALA A 359 31.98 7.31 53.59
CA ALA A 359 33.08 6.37 53.50
C ALA A 359 34.17 6.87 52.54
N ILE A 360 33.78 7.37 51.34
CA ILE A 360 34.77 7.93 50.40
C ILE A 360 35.48 9.16 50.95
N ALA A 361 34.75 10.07 51.66
CA ALA A 361 35.34 11.26 52.25
C ALA A 361 36.42 10.89 53.29
N ARG A 362 36.20 9.88 54.11
CA ARG A 362 37.19 9.40 55.11
C ARG A 362 38.47 8.90 54.46
N LEU A 363 38.39 8.37 53.25
CA LEU A 363 39.50 7.86 52.48
C LEU A 363 40.13 8.91 51.57
N GLY A 364 39.62 10.13 51.54
CA GLY A 364 40.08 11.18 50.64
C GLY A 364 39.79 10.92 49.15
N LEU A 365 38.73 10.18 48.88
CA LEU A 365 38.23 9.88 47.53
C LEU A 365 37.09 10.80 47.16
N ASN A 366 36.92 11.09 45.87
CA ASN A 366 35.75 11.77 45.33
C ASN A 366 34.80 10.77 44.65
N VAL A 367 33.57 11.16 44.45
CA VAL A 367 32.59 10.37 43.70
C VAL A 367 33.10 10.09 42.26
N SER A 368 33.78 11.08 41.65
CA SER A 368 34.40 10.91 40.34
C SER A 368 35.45 9.77 40.30
N ASP A 369 36.28 9.63 41.35
CA ASP A 369 37.32 8.62 41.41
C ASP A 369 36.69 7.21 41.42
N VAL A 370 35.55 7.01 42.10
CA VAL A 370 34.78 5.77 42.10
C VAL A 370 34.14 5.52 40.75
N ASN A 371 33.51 6.55 40.15
CA ASN A 371 32.88 6.42 38.84
C ASN A 371 33.88 6.12 37.72
N ASP A 372 35.04 6.81 37.70
CA ASP A 372 36.13 6.53 36.75
C ASP A 372 36.67 5.11 36.87
N LEU A 373 36.77 4.60 38.10
CA LEU A 373 37.13 3.19 38.33
C LEU A 373 36.10 2.25 37.76
N LEU A 374 34.81 2.48 38.04
CA LEU A 374 33.72 1.63 37.54
C LEU A 374 33.60 1.68 36.03
N GLU A 375 33.68 2.86 35.43
CA GLU A 375 33.71 3.02 34.00
C GLU A 375 34.84 2.23 33.35
N THR A 376 36.07 2.37 33.90
CA THR A 376 37.24 1.70 33.35
C THR A 376 37.26 0.19 33.63
N ALA A 377 36.99 -0.21 34.87
CA ALA A 377 37.14 -1.60 35.31
C ALA A 377 36.01 -2.50 34.79
N VAL A 378 34.77 -2.03 34.82
CA VAL A 378 33.56 -2.81 34.50
C VAL A 378 33.08 -2.52 33.07
N GLY A 379 32.88 -1.26 32.72
CA GLY A 379 32.37 -0.85 31.44
C GLY A 379 33.39 -0.93 30.30
N GLY A 380 34.59 -0.50 30.59
CA GLY A 380 35.68 -0.33 29.63
C GLY A 380 35.75 1.15 29.14
N LYS A 381 36.93 1.75 29.30
CA LYS A 381 37.21 3.13 28.91
C LYS A 381 38.11 3.16 27.67
N VAL A 382 37.75 3.90 26.67
CA VAL A 382 38.60 4.13 25.49
C VAL A 382 39.80 4.97 25.89
N ALA A 383 40.99 4.34 25.89
CA ALA A 383 42.26 4.98 26.23
C ALA A 383 42.92 5.65 25.00
N THR A 384 42.76 5.06 23.82
CA THR A 384 43.32 5.54 22.56
C THR A 384 42.55 5.03 21.36
N GLU A 385 42.76 5.63 20.20
CA GLU A 385 42.32 5.12 18.90
C GLU A 385 43.52 4.60 18.12
N ILE A 386 43.41 3.40 17.58
CA ILE A 386 44.40 2.78 16.70
C ILE A 386 43.97 2.99 15.26
N PHE A 387 44.81 3.57 14.46
CA PHE A 387 44.57 3.85 13.04
C PHE A 387 45.24 2.80 12.16
N GLU A 388 44.46 2.10 11.35
CA GLU A 388 44.94 1.19 10.30
C GLU A 388 44.42 1.66 8.95
N GLY A 389 45.16 2.53 8.30
CA GLY A 389 44.75 3.25 7.10
C GLY A 389 43.55 4.18 7.40
N GLU A 390 42.39 3.92 6.78
CA GLU A 390 41.15 4.70 7.02
C GLU A 390 40.31 4.12 8.20
N ARG A 391 40.68 2.95 8.71
CA ARG A 391 39.95 2.29 9.79
C ARG A 391 40.44 2.78 11.14
N ARG A 392 39.49 2.98 12.08
CA ARG A 392 39.77 3.38 13.46
C ARG A 392 39.28 2.29 14.40
N PHE A 393 40.13 1.86 15.30
CA PHE A 393 39.84 0.85 16.32
C PHE A 393 40.04 1.46 17.71
N PRO A 394 39.00 1.46 18.59
CA PRO A 394 39.16 1.95 19.96
C PRO A 394 40.03 0.98 20.76
N GLY A 395 41.10 1.51 21.34
CA GLY A 395 41.91 0.81 22.35
C GLY A 395 41.25 0.92 23.71
N VAL A 396 40.55 -0.14 24.15
CA VAL A 396 39.74 -0.14 25.38
C VAL A 396 40.48 -0.79 26.52
N VAL A 397 40.56 -0.09 27.68
CA VAL A 397 41.06 -0.64 28.94
C VAL A 397 39.89 -1.12 29.77
N ARG A 398 39.92 -2.41 30.15
CA ARG A 398 38.88 -3.06 30.95
C ARG A 398 39.48 -4.22 31.74
N LEU A 399 38.90 -4.53 32.92
CA LEU A 399 39.30 -5.72 33.66
C LEU A 399 38.91 -7.00 32.92
N PRO A 400 39.68 -8.10 33.06
CA PRO A 400 39.29 -9.41 32.59
C PRO A 400 37.92 -9.82 33.12
N GLU A 401 37.21 -10.66 32.37
CA GLU A 401 35.82 -11.04 32.66
C GLU A 401 35.68 -11.65 34.06
N SER A 402 36.61 -12.46 34.49
CA SER A 402 36.63 -13.09 35.82
C SER A 402 36.56 -12.11 36.99
N PHE A 403 36.94 -10.83 36.77
CA PHE A 403 36.91 -9.77 37.82
C PHE A 403 35.65 -8.89 37.74
N ARG A 404 34.78 -9.12 36.78
CA ARG A 404 33.60 -8.26 36.54
C ARG A 404 32.32 -9.04 36.22
N ASN A 405 32.31 -10.36 36.24
CA ASN A 405 31.18 -11.19 35.83
C ASN A 405 30.18 -11.51 36.95
N ASN A 406 30.45 -11.13 38.18
CA ASN A 406 29.54 -11.31 39.30
C ASN A 406 29.71 -10.20 40.36
N VAL A 407 28.70 -10.10 41.24
CA VAL A 407 28.65 -9.07 42.30
C VAL A 407 29.87 -9.15 43.26
N GLU A 408 30.29 -10.36 43.62
CA GLU A 408 31.41 -10.57 44.56
C GLU A 408 32.74 -10.10 43.94
N ALA A 409 33.01 -10.48 42.69
CA ALA A 409 34.21 -10.03 41.98
C ALA A 409 34.25 -8.48 41.87
N ILE A 410 33.13 -7.84 41.51
CA ILE A 410 33.03 -6.38 41.42
C ILE A 410 33.20 -5.72 42.80
N SER A 411 32.64 -6.31 43.85
CA SER A 411 32.76 -5.81 45.23
C SER A 411 34.20 -5.79 45.73
N ASN A 412 35.05 -6.70 45.23
CA ASN A 412 36.45 -6.83 45.61
C ASN A 412 37.41 -5.99 44.74
N ILE A 413 36.92 -5.23 43.75
CA ILE A 413 37.76 -4.32 42.98
C ILE A 413 38.37 -3.28 43.92
N LEU A 414 39.71 -3.09 43.81
CA LEU A 414 40.44 -2.17 44.66
C LEU A 414 40.41 -0.75 44.06
N ILE A 415 40.06 0.24 44.89
CA ILE A 415 40.22 1.63 44.59
C ILE A 415 41.38 2.22 45.38
N THR A 416 42.23 2.98 44.72
CA THR A 416 43.39 3.62 45.36
C THR A 416 43.14 5.10 45.51
N SER A 417 43.22 5.55 46.75
CA SER A 417 43.15 6.97 47.12
C SER A 417 44.39 7.72 46.65
N ARG A 418 44.28 9.03 46.51
CA ARG A 418 45.41 9.92 46.21
C ARG A 418 46.54 9.82 47.25
N ASN A 419 46.20 9.44 48.49
CA ASN A 419 47.16 9.23 49.60
C ASN A 419 47.81 7.84 49.56
N GLY A 420 47.52 7.01 48.55
CA GLY A 420 48.04 5.65 48.41
C GLY A 420 47.27 4.59 49.22
N ALA A 421 46.26 4.96 50.00
CA ALA A 421 45.43 3.99 50.71
C ALA A 421 44.54 3.22 49.72
N GLN A 422 44.45 1.92 49.92
CA GLN A 422 43.62 1.02 49.11
C GLN A 422 42.40 0.57 49.90
N ALA A 423 41.24 0.56 49.26
CA ALA A 423 39.99 0.04 49.79
C ALA A 423 39.30 -0.82 48.73
N ARG A 424 38.46 -1.75 49.17
CA ARG A 424 37.59 -2.48 48.24
C ARG A 424 36.40 -1.62 47.88
N LEU A 425 35.86 -1.82 46.69
CA LEU A 425 34.65 -1.11 46.29
C LEU A 425 33.49 -1.30 47.27
N ALA A 426 33.37 -2.51 47.87
CA ALA A 426 32.37 -2.80 48.90
C ALA A 426 32.54 -1.97 50.18
N ASP A 427 33.75 -1.44 50.46
CA ASP A 427 33.99 -0.60 51.66
C ASP A 427 33.56 0.86 51.46
N VAL A 428 33.29 1.27 50.18
CA VAL A 428 32.94 2.64 49.78
C VAL A 428 31.61 2.72 49.02
N ALA A 429 30.99 1.57 48.71
CA ALA A 429 29.70 1.54 47.99
C ALA A 429 28.90 0.29 48.39
N LYS A 430 27.58 0.42 48.42
CA LYS A 430 26.64 -0.67 48.55
C LYS A 430 26.34 -1.23 47.14
N ILE A 431 26.62 -2.50 46.90
CA ILE A 431 26.42 -3.16 45.62
C ILE A 431 25.24 -4.12 45.74
N SER A 432 24.25 -3.98 44.91
CA SER A 432 23.04 -4.82 44.92
C SER A 432 22.50 -5.04 43.53
N VAL A 433 21.83 -6.17 43.30
CA VAL A 433 21.08 -6.44 42.09
C VAL A 433 19.63 -5.97 42.30
N MET A 434 19.13 -5.16 41.41
CA MET A 434 17.78 -4.62 41.47
C MET A 434 17.05 -4.91 40.16
N ASP A 435 15.76 -5.22 40.23
CA ASP A 435 14.89 -5.28 39.05
C ASP A 435 14.50 -3.88 38.62
N GLY A 436 14.50 -3.65 37.32
CA GLY A 436 14.15 -2.35 36.76
C GLY A 436 13.55 -2.45 35.34
N PRO A 437 13.22 -1.31 34.75
CA PRO A 437 12.66 -1.28 33.39
C PRO A 437 13.75 -1.67 32.37
N ALA A 438 13.40 -2.59 31.48
CA ALA A 438 14.25 -2.94 30.34
C ALA A 438 14.31 -1.82 29.31
N GLN A 439 13.17 -1.18 29.09
CA GLN A 439 12.99 -0.08 28.16
C GLN A 439 11.90 0.88 28.64
N ILE A 440 12.07 2.16 28.38
CA ILE A 440 11.06 3.19 28.62
C ILE A 440 10.81 3.88 27.29
N SER A 441 9.75 3.45 26.60
CA SER A 441 9.35 4.05 25.33
C SER A 441 8.58 5.36 25.55
N ARG A 442 8.91 6.36 24.73
CA ARG A 442 8.24 7.66 24.74
C ARG A 442 7.84 8.08 23.35
N GLU A 443 6.74 8.78 23.26
CA GLU A 443 6.26 9.44 22.05
C GLU A 443 5.79 10.84 22.42
N LEU A 444 6.29 11.86 21.73
CA LEU A 444 6.05 13.28 22.05
C LEU A 444 6.31 13.63 23.54
N GLY A 445 7.37 13.02 24.12
CA GLY A 445 7.76 13.22 25.51
C GLY A 445 6.98 12.40 26.55
N LYS A 446 5.84 11.81 26.21
CA LYS A 446 5.02 10.99 27.12
C LYS A 446 5.44 9.52 27.07
N ARG A 447 5.43 8.86 28.24
CA ARG A 447 5.69 7.41 28.31
C ARG A 447 4.55 6.65 27.65
N ARG A 448 4.89 5.57 26.95
CA ARG A 448 3.91 4.68 26.35
C ARG A 448 4.32 3.21 26.45
N ILE A 449 3.34 2.34 26.30
CA ILE A 449 3.52 0.91 26.04
C ILE A 449 2.65 0.53 24.85
N VAL A 450 3.13 -0.39 24.03
CA VAL A 450 2.40 -0.81 22.84
C VAL A 450 1.91 -2.25 22.97
N VAL A 451 0.65 -2.46 22.60
CA VAL A 451 0.07 -3.78 22.34
C VAL A 451 -0.11 -3.91 20.84
N GLY A 452 0.71 -4.74 20.20
CA GLY A 452 0.65 -5.03 18.77
C GLY A 452 -0.10 -6.32 18.51
N VAL A 453 -0.90 -6.36 17.45
CA VAL A 453 -1.60 -7.58 17.00
C VAL A 453 -1.67 -7.60 15.48
N ASN A 454 -1.40 -8.75 14.88
CA ASN A 454 -1.62 -9.00 13.46
C ASN A 454 -3.01 -9.64 13.27
N VAL A 455 -3.62 -9.41 12.10
CA VAL A 455 -4.95 -9.90 11.78
C VAL A 455 -4.86 -10.92 10.65
N LYS A 456 -5.40 -12.12 10.88
CA LYS A 456 -5.45 -13.20 9.89
C LYS A 456 -6.90 -13.63 9.60
N ASP A 457 -7.18 -13.93 8.35
CA ASP A 457 -8.49 -14.42 7.86
C ASP A 457 -9.69 -13.49 8.21
N ARG A 458 -9.41 -12.22 8.45
CA ARG A 458 -10.41 -11.19 8.76
C ARG A 458 -9.93 -9.82 8.27
N ASP A 459 -10.85 -8.93 7.94
CA ASP A 459 -10.52 -7.56 7.56
C ASP A 459 -10.13 -6.69 8.76
N LEU A 460 -9.19 -5.78 8.52
CA LEU A 460 -8.62 -4.91 9.53
C LEU A 460 -9.66 -4.00 10.20
N GLY A 461 -10.57 -3.43 9.39
CA GLY A 461 -11.57 -2.47 9.89
C GLY A 461 -12.56 -3.08 10.87
N SER A 462 -13.15 -4.25 10.56
CA SER A 462 -14.08 -4.92 11.46
C SER A 462 -13.41 -5.45 12.73
N PHE A 463 -12.15 -5.90 12.62
CA PHE A 463 -11.38 -6.35 13.78
C PHE A 463 -11.13 -5.19 14.75
N VAL A 464 -10.66 -4.04 14.25
CA VAL A 464 -10.41 -2.87 15.10
C VAL A 464 -11.70 -2.35 15.73
N ALA A 465 -12.79 -2.27 14.99
CA ALA A 465 -14.07 -1.82 15.54
C ALA A 465 -14.56 -2.70 16.70
N GLU A 466 -14.42 -4.03 16.57
CA GLU A 466 -14.77 -4.97 17.65
C GLU A 466 -13.80 -4.83 18.83
N LEU A 467 -12.49 -4.69 18.56
CA LEU A 467 -11.49 -4.51 19.62
C LEU A 467 -11.74 -3.22 20.40
N GLN A 468 -12.01 -2.09 19.70
CA GLN A 468 -12.36 -0.82 20.32
C GLN A 468 -13.58 -0.94 21.22
N GLN A 469 -14.65 -1.51 20.70
CA GLN A 469 -15.90 -1.69 21.46
C GLN A 469 -15.67 -2.52 22.74
N LYS A 470 -14.89 -3.59 22.67
CA LYS A 470 -14.61 -4.45 23.83
C LYS A 470 -13.66 -3.77 24.83
N VAL A 471 -12.65 -3.06 24.34
CA VAL A 471 -11.71 -2.32 25.19
C VAL A 471 -12.43 -1.19 25.94
N ASP A 472 -13.22 -0.38 25.25
CA ASP A 472 -13.98 0.72 25.84
C ASP A 472 -15.03 0.22 26.86
N GLY A 473 -15.62 -0.95 26.60
CA GLY A 473 -16.61 -1.55 27.50
C GLY A 473 -16.03 -2.26 28.73
N GLN A 474 -14.79 -2.74 28.67
CA GLN A 474 -14.19 -3.58 29.71
C GLN A 474 -13.07 -2.91 30.50
N ILE A 475 -12.39 -1.94 29.92
CA ILE A 475 -11.20 -1.32 30.49
C ILE A 475 -11.49 0.13 30.88
N LYS A 476 -11.41 0.42 32.18
CA LYS A 476 -11.50 1.81 32.68
C LYS A 476 -10.09 2.36 32.80
N LEU A 477 -9.83 3.42 32.06
CA LEU A 477 -8.55 4.12 32.13
C LEU A 477 -8.54 5.05 33.35
N PRO A 478 -7.44 5.10 34.13
CA PRO A 478 -7.24 6.11 35.16
C PRO A 478 -7.10 7.51 34.56
N ASP A 479 -7.29 8.55 35.38
CA ASP A 479 -7.09 9.94 34.97
C ASP A 479 -5.66 10.16 34.46
N GLY A 480 -5.53 10.85 33.32
CA GLY A 480 -4.24 11.09 32.65
C GLY A 480 -3.75 9.98 31.73
N TYR A 481 -4.46 8.83 31.67
CA TYR A 481 -4.17 7.75 30.73
C TYR A 481 -5.11 7.80 29.52
N TYR A 482 -4.58 7.52 28.34
CA TYR A 482 -5.38 7.46 27.11
C TYR A 482 -4.81 6.44 26.15
N LEU A 483 -5.64 6.05 25.18
CA LEU A 483 -5.28 5.12 24.12
C LEU A 483 -5.16 5.85 22.79
N GLU A 484 -4.20 5.43 21.97
CA GLU A 484 -4.09 5.83 20.58
C GLU A 484 -4.00 4.56 19.71
N TRP A 485 -4.78 4.55 18.64
CA TRP A 485 -4.84 3.44 17.72
C TRP A 485 -3.90 3.70 16.54
N GLY A 486 -2.89 2.86 16.38
CA GLY A 486 -1.80 2.98 15.42
C GLY A 486 -1.64 1.74 14.56
N GLY A 487 -0.47 1.62 13.95
CA GLY A 487 -0.17 0.55 13.01
C GLY A 487 -0.72 0.84 11.61
N GLN A 488 -0.90 -0.19 10.80
CA GLN A 488 -1.49 -0.05 9.45
C GLN A 488 -2.91 0.52 9.50
N PHE A 489 -3.64 0.30 10.59
CA PHE A 489 -4.96 0.88 10.79
C PHE A 489 -4.96 2.41 10.74
N GLN A 490 -3.99 3.09 11.36
CA GLN A 490 -3.86 4.55 11.32
C GLN A 490 -3.63 5.07 9.89
N ASN A 491 -2.82 4.35 9.12
CA ASN A 491 -2.58 4.67 7.72
C ASN A 491 -3.86 4.50 6.89
N MET A 492 -4.61 3.42 7.13
CA MET A 492 -5.89 3.17 6.47
C MET A 492 -6.91 4.28 6.78
N GLU A 493 -7.05 4.66 8.06
CA GLU A 493 -7.99 5.72 8.47
C GLU A 493 -7.63 7.06 7.84
N ARG A 494 -6.34 7.41 7.83
CA ARG A 494 -5.84 8.63 7.17
C ARG A 494 -6.12 8.60 5.66
N ALA A 495 -5.78 7.50 4.97
CA ALA A 495 -6.00 7.36 3.53
C ALA A 495 -7.49 7.43 3.16
N LEU A 496 -8.35 6.71 3.91
CA LEU A 496 -9.81 6.78 3.72
C LEU A 496 -10.36 8.18 4.02
N GLY A 497 -9.82 8.86 5.03
CA GLY A 497 -10.15 10.26 5.34
C GLY A 497 -9.84 11.19 4.18
N HIS A 498 -8.66 11.09 3.58
CA HIS A 498 -8.29 11.84 2.38
C HIS A 498 -9.19 11.51 1.18
N LEU A 499 -9.47 10.22 0.95
CA LEU A 499 -10.36 9.79 -0.14
C LEU A 499 -11.79 10.31 0.01
N LYS A 500 -12.32 10.41 1.23
CA LYS A 500 -13.64 11.01 1.51
C LYS A 500 -13.73 12.46 1.03
N ILE A 501 -12.62 13.19 1.00
CA ILE A 501 -12.54 14.57 0.50
C ILE A 501 -12.25 14.59 -1.00
N ILE A 502 -11.32 13.78 -1.46
CA ILE A 502 -10.87 13.73 -2.86
C ILE A 502 -12.00 13.29 -3.80
N ILE A 503 -12.76 12.27 -3.44
CA ILE A 503 -13.82 11.70 -4.30
C ILE A 503 -14.89 12.75 -4.66
N PRO A 504 -15.53 13.47 -3.72
CA PRO A 504 -16.49 14.52 -4.05
C PRO A 504 -15.88 15.65 -4.90
N ILE A 505 -14.65 16.06 -4.60
CA ILE A 505 -13.95 17.10 -5.39
C ILE A 505 -13.74 16.62 -6.82
N THR A 506 -13.31 15.38 -7.01
CA THR A 506 -13.12 14.78 -8.34
C THR A 506 -14.44 14.74 -9.13
N ILE A 507 -15.52 14.27 -8.50
CA ILE A 507 -16.85 14.23 -9.13
C ILE A 507 -17.33 15.65 -9.51
N ALA A 508 -17.12 16.63 -8.62
CA ALA A 508 -17.47 18.03 -8.90
C ALA A 508 -16.65 18.60 -10.06
N ALA A 509 -15.35 18.29 -10.13
CA ALA A 509 -14.48 18.72 -11.21
C ALA A 509 -14.84 18.06 -12.56
N ILE A 510 -15.18 16.76 -12.56
CA ILE A 510 -15.72 16.07 -13.74
C ILE A 510 -17.02 16.76 -14.19
N PHE A 511 -17.94 16.99 -13.27
CA PHE A 511 -19.20 17.68 -13.56
C PHE A 511 -18.98 19.05 -14.19
N PHE A 512 -18.05 19.82 -13.64
CA PHE A 512 -17.69 21.13 -14.17
C PHE A 512 -17.13 21.07 -15.59
N LEU A 513 -16.22 20.14 -15.88
CA LEU A 513 -15.71 19.96 -17.25
C LEU A 513 -16.78 19.49 -18.23
N LEU A 514 -17.67 18.59 -17.80
CA LEU A 514 -18.82 18.17 -18.61
C LEU A 514 -19.77 19.33 -18.87
N PHE A 515 -20.00 20.19 -17.89
CA PHE A 515 -20.80 21.40 -18.07
C PHE A 515 -20.14 22.35 -19.08
N LEU A 516 -18.84 22.58 -19.01
CA LEU A 516 -18.10 23.37 -19.99
C LEU A 516 -18.20 22.80 -21.41
N LEU A 517 -18.10 21.47 -21.53
CA LEU A 517 -18.17 20.80 -22.84
C LEU A 517 -19.56 20.92 -23.48
N PHE A 518 -20.60 20.64 -22.70
CA PHE A 518 -21.96 20.56 -23.24
C PHE A 518 -22.75 21.86 -23.08
N ASN A 519 -22.28 22.81 -22.28
CA ASN A 519 -22.98 24.01 -21.85
C ASN A 519 -24.43 23.72 -21.38
N SER A 520 -24.60 22.59 -20.69
CA SER A 520 -25.91 22.09 -20.27
C SER A 520 -25.78 21.22 -19.01
N LEU A 521 -26.47 21.62 -17.94
CA LEU A 521 -26.57 20.85 -16.71
C LEU A 521 -27.20 19.47 -16.93
N ARG A 522 -28.17 19.37 -17.85
CA ARG A 522 -28.88 18.11 -18.13
C ARG A 522 -27.95 17.05 -18.71
N PHE A 523 -27.10 17.41 -19.68
CA PHE A 523 -26.14 16.49 -20.27
C PHE A 523 -25.02 16.12 -19.28
N ALA A 524 -24.52 17.08 -18.51
CA ALA A 524 -23.53 16.83 -17.48
C ALA A 524 -24.06 15.84 -16.41
N THR A 525 -25.28 16.08 -15.90
CA THR A 525 -25.94 15.19 -14.94
C THR A 525 -26.17 13.79 -15.54
N LEU A 526 -26.63 13.71 -16.79
CA LEU A 526 -26.86 12.44 -17.49
C LEU A 526 -25.58 11.57 -17.50
N ILE A 527 -24.45 12.17 -17.85
CA ILE A 527 -23.18 11.42 -17.92
C ILE A 527 -22.68 11.04 -16.52
N ILE A 528 -22.81 11.93 -15.53
CA ILE A 528 -22.39 11.60 -14.14
C ILE A 528 -23.22 10.45 -13.54
N THR A 529 -24.48 10.31 -13.91
CA THR A 529 -25.30 9.18 -13.42
C THR A 529 -24.80 7.81 -13.90
N VAL A 530 -23.90 7.75 -14.87
CA VAL A 530 -23.23 6.49 -15.28
C VAL A 530 -22.25 6.01 -14.23
N LEU A 531 -21.63 6.88 -13.42
CA LEU A 531 -20.59 6.52 -12.44
C LEU A 531 -21.07 5.51 -11.39
N PRO A 532 -22.22 5.68 -10.72
CA PRO A 532 -22.75 4.68 -9.80
C PRO A 532 -22.92 3.30 -10.46
N PHE A 533 -23.44 3.27 -11.70
CA PHE A 533 -23.65 2.02 -12.41
C PHE A 533 -22.36 1.36 -12.88
N ALA A 534 -21.34 2.13 -13.25
CA ALA A 534 -20.01 1.63 -13.53
C ALA A 534 -19.40 0.96 -12.28
N SER A 535 -19.67 1.52 -11.09
CA SER A 535 -19.17 0.98 -9.82
C SER A 535 -19.75 -0.38 -9.45
N ILE A 536 -20.93 -0.75 -9.97
CA ILE A 536 -21.57 -2.06 -9.73
C ILE A 536 -20.59 -3.20 -10.07
N GLY A 537 -20.03 -3.18 -11.28
CA GLY A 537 -19.13 -4.25 -11.73
C GLY A 537 -17.83 -4.30 -10.94
N GLY A 538 -17.30 -3.15 -10.52
CA GLY A 538 -16.11 -3.08 -9.68
C GLY A 538 -16.34 -3.70 -8.29
N ILE A 539 -17.47 -3.39 -7.65
CA ILE A 539 -17.83 -3.96 -6.33
C ILE A 539 -18.08 -5.47 -6.44
N ILE A 540 -18.84 -5.90 -7.45
CA ILE A 540 -19.11 -7.33 -7.70
C ILE A 540 -17.79 -8.06 -8.00
N GLY A 541 -16.89 -7.45 -8.78
CA GLY A 541 -15.58 -8.00 -9.09
C GLY A 541 -14.75 -8.25 -7.83
N LEU A 542 -14.67 -7.29 -6.90
CA LEU A 542 -14.01 -7.45 -5.61
C LEU A 542 -14.66 -8.56 -4.78
N PHE A 543 -16.00 -8.57 -4.71
CA PHE A 543 -16.74 -9.58 -3.94
C PHE A 543 -16.48 -11.01 -4.45
N ILE A 544 -16.51 -11.23 -5.77
CA ILE A 544 -16.27 -12.54 -6.39
C ILE A 544 -14.82 -12.99 -6.22
N SER A 545 -13.87 -12.05 -6.30
CA SER A 545 -12.44 -12.35 -6.16
C SER A 545 -11.98 -12.54 -4.72
N GLY A 546 -12.83 -12.23 -3.72
CA GLY A 546 -12.46 -12.25 -2.30
C GLY A 546 -11.49 -11.15 -1.88
N GLU A 547 -11.34 -10.11 -2.70
CA GLU A 547 -10.46 -8.97 -2.39
C GLU A 547 -11.20 -7.94 -1.53
N TYR A 548 -10.50 -7.37 -0.54
CA TYR A 548 -11.04 -6.31 0.31
C TYR A 548 -11.10 -4.96 -0.41
N LEU A 549 -11.98 -4.07 0.07
CA LEU A 549 -11.97 -2.67 -0.32
C LEU A 549 -10.72 -2.00 0.26
N SER A 550 -9.71 -1.84 -0.57
CA SER A 550 -8.40 -1.30 -0.23
C SER A 550 -8.16 0.06 -0.90
N VAL A 551 -7.08 0.76 -0.51
CA VAL A 551 -6.66 2.01 -1.19
C VAL A 551 -6.41 1.76 -2.70
N PRO A 552 -5.71 0.70 -3.14
CA PRO A 552 -5.59 0.38 -4.56
C PRO A 552 -6.94 0.15 -5.26
N ALA A 553 -7.89 -0.55 -4.63
CA ALA A 553 -9.23 -0.72 -5.18
C ALA A 553 -9.95 0.62 -5.37
N SER A 554 -9.81 1.54 -4.40
CA SER A 554 -10.37 2.90 -4.48
C SER A 554 -9.77 3.70 -5.63
N VAL A 555 -8.47 3.59 -5.87
CA VAL A 555 -7.79 4.17 -7.05
C VAL A 555 -8.34 3.55 -8.34
N GLY A 556 -8.64 2.24 -8.33
CA GLY A 556 -9.30 1.55 -9.43
C GLY A 556 -10.68 2.13 -9.76
N PHE A 557 -11.50 2.47 -8.75
CA PHE A 557 -12.80 3.14 -8.97
C PHE A 557 -12.62 4.53 -9.57
N ILE A 558 -11.65 5.30 -9.11
CA ILE A 558 -11.34 6.62 -9.65
C ILE A 558 -10.96 6.50 -11.15
N ALA A 559 -10.08 5.56 -11.50
CA ALA A 559 -9.70 5.28 -12.88
C ALA A 559 -10.91 4.86 -13.75
N LEU A 560 -11.72 3.93 -13.23
CA LEU A 560 -12.94 3.45 -13.89
C LEU A 560 -13.91 4.58 -14.21
N TRP A 561 -14.09 5.52 -13.28
CA TRP A 561 -14.98 6.67 -13.50
C TRP A 561 -14.49 7.56 -14.65
N GLY A 562 -13.18 7.79 -14.76
CA GLY A 562 -12.61 8.51 -15.89
C GLY A 562 -12.94 7.87 -17.24
N ILE A 563 -12.78 6.54 -17.32
CA ILE A 563 -13.06 5.77 -18.55
C ILE A 563 -14.57 5.76 -18.87
N ALA A 564 -15.40 5.53 -17.86
CA ALA A 564 -16.86 5.50 -18.03
C ALA A 564 -17.39 6.84 -18.53
N VAL A 565 -16.85 7.96 -18.02
CA VAL A 565 -17.20 9.31 -18.48
C VAL A 565 -16.77 9.53 -19.92
N LEU A 566 -15.58 9.11 -20.33
CA LEU A 566 -15.12 9.23 -21.71
C LEU A 566 -16.08 8.54 -22.69
N ASN A 567 -16.46 7.30 -22.40
CA ASN A 567 -17.44 6.57 -23.20
C ASN A 567 -18.78 7.30 -23.28
N GLY A 568 -19.25 7.83 -22.16
CA GLY A 568 -20.46 8.64 -22.07
C GLY A 568 -20.39 9.94 -22.90
N VAL A 569 -19.26 10.65 -22.81
CA VAL A 569 -19.02 11.90 -23.57
C VAL A 569 -19.08 11.64 -25.07
N VAL A 570 -18.37 10.62 -25.55
CA VAL A 570 -18.31 10.29 -26.99
C VAL A 570 -19.70 9.91 -27.52
N LEU A 571 -20.46 9.09 -26.78
CA LEU A 571 -21.80 8.68 -27.18
C LEU A 571 -22.78 9.84 -27.16
N VAL A 572 -22.83 10.61 -26.06
CA VAL A 572 -23.79 11.73 -25.90
C VAL A 572 -23.49 12.87 -26.88
N SER A 573 -22.20 13.17 -27.14
CA SER A 573 -21.83 14.18 -28.17
C SER A 573 -22.35 13.79 -29.54
N TYR A 574 -22.23 12.51 -29.91
CA TYR A 574 -22.71 12.03 -31.20
C TYR A 574 -24.24 12.05 -31.30
N ILE A 575 -24.97 11.61 -30.27
CA ILE A 575 -26.44 11.68 -30.21
C ILE A 575 -26.91 13.14 -30.30
N ARG A 576 -26.21 14.06 -29.62
CA ARG A 576 -26.50 15.49 -29.71
C ARG A 576 -26.37 16.02 -31.15
N GLY A 577 -25.30 15.67 -31.85
CA GLY A 577 -25.10 16.04 -33.26
C GLY A 577 -26.23 15.53 -34.16
N LEU A 578 -26.70 14.30 -33.96
CA LEU A 578 -27.85 13.76 -34.69
C LEU A 578 -29.16 14.52 -34.37
N ARG A 579 -29.33 14.93 -33.12
CA ARG A 579 -30.49 15.77 -32.71
C ARG A 579 -30.47 17.16 -33.35
N GLU A 580 -29.29 17.78 -33.39
CA GLU A 580 -29.09 19.07 -34.06
C GLU A 580 -29.31 18.97 -35.58
N ALA A 581 -29.07 17.79 -36.18
CA ALA A 581 -29.39 17.47 -37.57
C ALA A 581 -30.88 17.12 -37.80
N GLY A 582 -31.76 17.28 -36.79
CA GLY A 582 -33.22 17.14 -36.94
C GLY A 582 -33.76 15.71 -36.71
N ARG A 583 -32.95 14.74 -36.25
CA ARG A 583 -33.44 13.40 -35.91
C ARG A 583 -34.32 13.41 -34.66
N SER A 584 -35.31 12.50 -34.61
CA SER A 584 -36.09 12.30 -33.38
C SER A 584 -35.18 11.81 -32.23
N VAL A 585 -35.57 11.97 -30.95
CA VAL A 585 -34.79 11.50 -29.80
C VAL A 585 -34.52 10.00 -29.90
N ARG A 586 -35.57 9.22 -30.23
CA ARG A 586 -35.48 7.76 -30.30
C ARG A 586 -34.58 7.30 -31.44
N ASP A 587 -34.72 7.91 -32.62
CA ASP A 587 -33.90 7.58 -33.77
C ASP A 587 -32.45 7.99 -33.55
N ALA A 588 -32.20 9.17 -32.98
CA ALA A 588 -30.86 9.63 -32.63
C ALA A 588 -30.15 8.71 -31.63
N VAL A 589 -30.86 8.18 -30.61
CA VAL A 589 -30.32 7.23 -29.65
C VAL A 589 -30.00 5.89 -30.32
N VAL A 590 -30.92 5.33 -31.12
CA VAL A 590 -30.70 4.04 -31.80
C VAL A 590 -29.59 4.14 -32.83
N GLU A 591 -29.60 5.19 -33.66
CA GLU A 591 -28.56 5.42 -34.68
C GLU A 591 -27.20 5.69 -34.02
N GLY A 592 -27.16 6.55 -33.00
CA GLY A 592 -25.93 6.86 -32.25
C GLY A 592 -25.35 5.66 -31.57
N ALA A 593 -26.16 4.87 -30.86
CA ALA A 593 -25.73 3.64 -30.20
C ALA A 593 -25.25 2.59 -31.22
N THR A 594 -25.91 2.49 -32.39
CA THR A 594 -25.50 1.55 -33.45
C THR A 594 -24.15 1.89 -34.05
N LEU A 595 -23.91 3.17 -34.35
CA LEU A 595 -22.66 3.63 -34.98
C LEU A 595 -21.49 3.68 -34.00
N ARG A 596 -21.76 3.96 -32.73
CA ARG A 596 -20.72 4.03 -31.69
C ARG A 596 -20.47 2.68 -31.00
N PHE A 597 -21.25 1.64 -31.28
CA PHE A 597 -21.08 0.32 -30.70
C PHE A 597 -19.66 -0.24 -30.92
N ARG A 598 -19.18 -0.21 -32.16
CA ARG A 598 -17.86 -0.77 -32.51
C ARG A 598 -16.71 0.00 -31.83
N PRO A 599 -16.59 1.34 -31.92
CA PRO A 599 -15.56 2.10 -31.20
C PRO A 599 -15.55 1.84 -29.70
N VAL A 600 -16.70 1.90 -29.04
CA VAL A 600 -16.82 1.73 -27.57
C VAL A 600 -16.41 0.29 -27.16
N MET A 601 -16.85 -0.71 -27.92
CA MET A 601 -16.43 -2.10 -27.67
C MET A 601 -14.92 -2.31 -27.87
N MET A 602 -14.32 -1.67 -28.87
CA MET A 602 -12.89 -1.77 -29.13
C MET A 602 -12.09 -1.12 -27.99
N THR A 603 -12.45 0.07 -27.57
CA THR A 603 -11.74 0.78 -26.49
C THR A 603 -11.86 0.03 -25.17
N ALA A 604 -13.06 -0.41 -24.79
CA ALA A 604 -13.26 -1.20 -23.58
C ALA A 604 -12.47 -2.54 -23.61
N THR A 605 -12.45 -3.23 -24.76
CA THR A 605 -11.71 -4.49 -24.90
C THR A 605 -10.20 -4.25 -24.79
N VAL A 606 -9.66 -3.19 -25.41
CA VAL A 606 -8.23 -2.86 -25.33
C VAL A 606 -7.86 -2.49 -23.89
N ALA A 607 -8.68 -1.69 -23.21
CA ALA A 607 -8.44 -1.34 -21.81
C ALA A 607 -8.46 -2.59 -20.90
N MET A 608 -9.42 -3.49 -21.08
CA MET A 608 -9.45 -4.77 -20.34
C MET A 608 -8.24 -5.64 -20.63
N LEU A 609 -7.86 -5.80 -21.91
CA LEU A 609 -6.69 -6.60 -22.30
C LEU A 609 -5.39 -6.06 -21.72
N GLY A 610 -5.25 -4.73 -21.62
CA GLY A 610 -4.10 -4.09 -20.97
C GLY A 610 -3.98 -4.41 -19.47
N LEU A 611 -5.12 -4.71 -18.80
CA LEU A 611 -5.17 -4.99 -17.37
C LEU A 611 -5.18 -6.50 -17.03
N ILE A 612 -5.52 -7.38 -17.98
CA ILE A 612 -5.54 -8.83 -17.77
C ILE A 612 -4.23 -9.39 -17.18
N PRO A 613 -3.02 -8.95 -17.62
CA PRO A 613 -1.79 -9.46 -17.03
C PRO A 613 -1.69 -9.26 -15.53
N PHE A 614 -2.27 -8.19 -14.98
CA PHE A 614 -2.25 -7.92 -13.53
C PHE A 614 -3.12 -8.88 -12.72
N LEU A 615 -4.13 -9.49 -13.32
CA LEU A 615 -4.94 -10.51 -12.64
C LEU A 615 -4.14 -11.79 -12.36
N PHE A 616 -3.17 -12.11 -13.24
CA PHE A 616 -2.39 -13.34 -13.20
C PHE A 616 -0.94 -13.12 -12.78
N SER A 617 -0.53 -11.87 -12.55
CA SER A 617 0.81 -11.55 -12.05
C SER A 617 0.99 -12.08 -10.64
N SER A 618 2.16 -12.67 -10.36
CA SER A 618 2.51 -13.27 -9.06
C SER A 618 3.82 -12.72 -8.48
N GLY A 619 4.38 -11.65 -9.06
CA GLY A 619 5.60 -11.01 -8.55
C GLY A 619 5.31 -9.99 -7.45
N PRO A 620 6.33 -9.54 -6.69
CA PRO A 620 6.19 -8.49 -5.69
C PRO A 620 5.52 -7.24 -6.25
N GLY A 621 4.51 -6.71 -5.54
CA GLY A 621 3.72 -5.55 -5.96
C GLY A 621 2.52 -5.85 -6.87
N SER A 622 2.37 -7.10 -7.33
CA SER A 622 1.17 -7.52 -8.06
C SER A 622 -0.07 -7.44 -7.16
N GLU A 623 0.09 -7.62 -5.86
CA GLU A 623 -0.97 -7.55 -4.86
C GLU A 623 -1.63 -6.16 -4.82
N VAL A 624 -0.86 -5.10 -5.09
CA VAL A 624 -1.37 -3.73 -5.17
C VAL A 624 -2.09 -3.48 -6.50
N GLN A 625 -1.61 -4.07 -7.60
CA GLN A 625 -2.16 -3.87 -8.94
C GLN A 625 -3.42 -4.71 -9.19
N ARG A 626 -3.54 -5.88 -8.57
CA ARG A 626 -4.64 -6.82 -8.78
C ARG A 626 -6.01 -6.26 -8.36
N PRO A 627 -6.23 -5.70 -7.15
CA PRO A 627 -7.52 -5.11 -6.79
C PRO A 627 -7.92 -3.96 -7.71
N LEU A 628 -6.97 -3.11 -8.12
CA LEU A 628 -7.19 -2.04 -9.06
C LEU A 628 -7.67 -2.59 -10.42
N ALA A 629 -6.99 -3.61 -10.96
CA ALA A 629 -7.37 -4.24 -12.23
C ALA A 629 -8.75 -4.91 -12.16
N ILE A 630 -9.07 -5.60 -11.05
CA ILE A 630 -10.38 -6.24 -10.82
C ILE A 630 -11.49 -5.19 -10.88
N VAL A 631 -11.34 -4.07 -10.19
CA VAL A 631 -12.33 -2.99 -10.17
C VAL A 631 -12.54 -2.42 -11.56
N VAL A 632 -11.46 -2.12 -12.29
CA VAL A 632 -11.57 -1.52 -13.62
C VAL A 632 -12.17 -2.49 -14.63
N ILE A 633 -11.71 -3.74 -14.66
CA ILE A 633 -12.24 -4.77 -15.58
C ILE A 633 -13.71 -5.05 -15.26
N GLY A 634 -14.06 -5.30 -13.99
CA GLY A 634 -15.43 -5.54 -13.56
C GLY A 634 -16.36 -4.38 -13.91
N GLY A 635 -15.91 -3.16 -13.65
CA GLY A 635 -16.66 -1.94 -13.95
C GLY A 635 -16.81 -1.69 -15.46
N LEU A 636 -15.79 -1.97 -16.27
CA LEU A 636 -15.87 -1.88 -17.73
C LEU A 636 -16.91 -2.84 -18.31
N ILE A 637 -17.03 -4.05 -17.78
CA ILE A 637 -18.05 -5.03 -18.20
C ILE A 637 -19.46 -4.48 -17.97
N THR A 638 -19.68 -3.75 -16.88
CA THR A 638 -21.02 -3.24 -16.52
C THR A 638 -21.36 -1.88 -17.16
N CYS A 639 -20.35 -1.05 -17.45
CA CYS A 639 -20.58 0.28 -18.03
C CYS A 639 -20.48 0.33 -19.56
N THR A 640 -19.98 -0.75 -20.21
CA THR A 640 -19.90 -0.89 -21.67
C THR A 640 -21.07 -1.68 -22.22
#